data_25cc6ac8a41f08abce9e1643c75a4b48
#
_entry.id   25cc6ac8a41f08abce9e1643c75a4b48
#
_cell.length_a   1.000
_cell.length_b   1.000
_cell.length_c   1.000
_cell.angle_alpha   90.00
_cell.angle_beta   90.00
_cell.angle_gamma   90.00
#
_symmetry.space_group_name_H-M   'P 1'
#
loop_
_entity.id
_entity.type
_entity.pdbx_description
1 polymer ?
#
loop_
_entity_poly.entity_id
_entity_poly.type
_entity_poly.pdbx_seq_one_letter_code
_entity_poly.pdbx_strand_id
1 'polypeptide(L)'
;MKPLVTALWPQFGEDPTFAASFAQVLVDRVELMRQSKQIHIYLQGSAPLASTLRKQLALSLASTFAGFEVSVYSLFPFGQITPSAVMDLIEELKEEGLPVNGFLDKSRVDLEGSQLTIHLRTGLHILESIGFGDKLAQRIENRTGVLPTVKLAMEQALSNQAWEEHIQQKVPVTAFVEKKQTAALKIPGLDLTDKPVEVFHGKLFKPEALQPLKDIGGEGGKVTVWGEVFASEVKGNFRKIYTVSITDYTGSVNLKVRAQEGEDCSKWEGLKPGTTLVIKGDCAFDKYERDYVVYPYDVLIVERKQREDNAPEKRVELHLHTKLSSMDGFCDPGKIVKLAHRMGHKAIAITDHGVCQGYPEAMLATDDIRKKDPDFKLIYGCEAYFVDDMIPVVYGKGASGPLSGSFVVFDTETTGLNTQMDKLIEISAVRVENGKITEAFDTFVDPAMPIPSKVVELTGINDGMVAGAPDPDTALKQFLEFAGDRVLVAHNAHGFDIPILQAAARRAGVEFRNPYIDSLPMAQALYPGLGNYKLDTVNKYLELPKFNHHRAGDDAAALAAIFCKMLEDLAAKDIRRVEDVNTGLGGNKEVLKKKYHHLIILVKNQVGLKNLYKIVSAAHTEYFFKRPRVPRSLLNQYREGLLLGSACEAGELYRAIVAGRDMDELKRIAAYYDFLEIQPLGNNEFMLRNGTVNSLEQIKDFNRKVVELGEALHRPVVATGDVHFQEPEDAVYRSIIQAGSGFKDADNQAPLYFRTTDDMLAQFDYLGPEMAYKVVIENPNRLADRIENGFRAIPWGTYPPSIEGAEQQLRDATWKTAKEHYGDPLPELVEKRLQKELDSICGHGYAVLYVIAVKLVAYSNQHGY
;
A
#
# COMPACT_ATOMS: atom_id res chain seq x y z
N MET A 1 -55.23 40.58 18.58
CA MET A 1 -55.50 39.38 17.73
C MET A 1 -54.19 39.03 17.01
N LYS A 2 -53.78 37.76 17.03
CA LYS A 2 -52.59 37.32 16.29
C LYS A 2 -52.89 37.41 14.79
N PRO A 3 -52.02 38.02 13.93
CA PRO A 3 -52.27 38.14 12.52
C PRO A 3 -52.15 36.80 11.78
N LEU A 4 -52.93 36.61 10.71
CA LEU A 4 -52.77 35.51 9.77
C LEU A 4 -51.43 35.62 9.00
N VAL A 5 -50.79 34.50 8.69
CA VAL A 5 -49.60 34.45 7.82
C VAL A 5 -49.85 35.16 6.50
N THR A 6 -51.00 34.90 5.87
CA THR A 6 -51.42 35.55 4.62
C THR A 6 -51.74 37.04 4.73
N ALA A 7 -52.04 37.53 5.94
CA ALA A 7 -52.25 38.96 6.20
C ALA A 7 -50.93 39.74 6.36
N LEU A 8 -49.90 39.11 6.89
CA LEU A 8 -48.55 39.70 7.02
C LEU A 8 -47.72 39.58 5.74
N TRP A 9 -47.93 38.51 5.04
CA TRP A 9 -47.22 38.18 3.78
C TRP A 9 -48.26 37.77 2.70
N PRO A 10 -48.93 38.68 2.02
CA PRO A 10 -50.02 38.41 1.07
C PRO A 10 -49.61 37.46 -0.06
N GLN A 11 -48.38 37.50 -0.49
CA GLN A 11 -47.86 36.63 -1.55
C GLN A 11 -48.07 35.12 -1.26
N PHE A 12 -48.19 34.71 0.00
CA PHE A 12 -48.46 33.31 0.35
C PHE A 12 -49.96 32.97 0.32
N GLY A 13 -50.82 33.95 0.26
CA GLY A 13 -52.26 33.78 -0.01
C GLY A 13 -52.60 33.69 -1.50
N GLU A 14 -51.74 34.22 -2.36
CA GLU A 14 -51.87 34.24 -3.81
C GLU A 14 -51.28 32.99 -4.48
N ASP A 15 -50.26 32.34 -3.83
CA ASP A 15 -49.65 31.11 -4.31
C ASP A 15 -50.50 29.89 -3.94
N PRO A 16 -51.03 29.12 -4.94
CA PRO A 16 -51.89 27.97 -4.69
C PRO A 16 -51.23 26.91 -3.78
N THR A 17 -49.88 26.79 -3.79
CA THR A 17 -49.10 25.83 -2.98
C THR A 17 -49.21 26.14 -1.48
N PHE A 18 -49.32 27.43 -1.14
CA PHE A 18 -49.33 27.89 0.25
C PHE A 18 -50.72 28.28 0.74
N ALA A 19 -51.60 28.75 -0.15
CA ALA A 19 -52.89 29.36 0.18
C ALA A 19 -53.75 28.43 1.09
N ALA A 20 -53.89 27.18 0.70
CA ALA A 20 -54.65 26.19 1.47
C ALA A 20 -54.00 25.86 2.82
N SER A 21 -52.66 25.73 2.86
CA SER A 21 -51.92 25.34 4.08
C SER A 21 -51.82 26.46 5.10
N PHE A 22 -51.81 27.72 4.66
CA PHE A 22 -51.64 28.88 5.57
C PHE A 22 -52.91 29.69 5.81
N ALA A 23 -54.09 29.29 5.25
CA ALA A 23 -55.34 30.06 5.35
C ALA A 23 -55.78 30.39 6.78
N GLN A 24 -55.51 29.48 7.73
CA GLN A 24 -55.88 29.63 9.16
C GLN A 24 -54.68 29.64 10.11
N VAL A 25 -53.50 29.79 9.57
CA VAL A 25 -52.26 29.79 10.38
C VAL A 25 -51.95 31.21 10.87
N LEU A 26 -51.79 31.37 12.18
CA LEU A 26 -51.53 32.66 12.81
C LEU A 26 -50.00 32.80 13.06
N VAL A 27 -49.48 33.99 12.97
CA VAL A 27 -48.11 34.29 13.47
C VAL A 27 -48.23 34.51 15.01
N ASP A 28 -47.65 33.62 15.77
CA ASP A 28 -47.67 33.69 17.24
C ASP A 28 -46.70 34.75 17.72
N ARG A 29 -45.45 34.67 17.31
CA ARG A 29 -44.39 35.62 17.62
C ARG A 29 -43.23 35.52 16.63
N VAL A 30 -42.43 36.61 16.59
CA VAL A 30 -41.19 36.66 15.83
C VAL A 30 -40.09 37.11 16.78
N GLU A 31 -39.02 36.31 16.86
CA GLU A 31 -37.86 36.55 17.69
C GLU A 31 -36.69 36.99 16.82
N LEU A 32 -36.12 38.13 17.09
CA LEU A 32 -34.96 38.68 16.38
C LEU A 32 -33.70 38.58 17.22
N MET A 33 -32.80 37.71 16.81
CA MET A 33 -31.50 37.53 17.48
C MET A 33 -30.42 38.34 16.73
N ARG A 34 -30.18 39.57 17.13
CA ARG A 34 -29.27 40.50 16.44
C ARG A 34 -27.81 40.05 16.42
N GLN A 35 -27.35 39.38 17.47
CA GLN A 35 -25.95 38.97 17.59
C GLN A 35 -25.64 37.78 16.66
N SER A 36 -26.52 36.82 16.57
CA SER A 36 -26.40 35.64 15.67
C SER A 36 -26.96 35.86 14.27
N LYS A 37 -27.54 37.02 14.00
CA LYS A 37 -28.26 37.34 12.73
C LYS A 37 -29.31 36.29 12.36
N GLN A 38 -30.13 35.88 13.33
CA GLN A 38 -31.19 34.91 13.13
C GLN A 38 -32.56 35.51 13.41
N ILE A 39 -33.57 35.07 12.67
CA ILE A 39 -34.98 35.39 12.86
C ILE A 39 -35.74 34.06 13.04
N HIS A 40 -36.38 33.88 14.19
CA HIS A 40 -37.23 32.77 14.48
C HIS A 40 -38.71 33.19 14.40
N ILE A 41 -39.48 32.54 13.53
CA ILE A 41 -40.89 32.81 13.33
C ILE A 41 -41.68 31.62 13.83
N TYR A 42 -42.57 31.87 14.78
CA TYR A 42 -43.43 30.85 15.38
C TYR A 42 -44.84 31.00 14.83
N LEU A 43 -45.30 29.91 14.16
CA LEU A 43 -46.61 29.85 13.50
C LEU A 43 -47.55 28.95 14.27
N GLN A 44 -48.73 29.43 14.64
CA GLN A 44 -49.77 28.69 15.35
C GLN A 44 -50.82 28.16 14.36
N GLY A 45 -50.97 26.83 14.28
CA GLY A 45 -51.94 26.12 13.46
C GLY A 45 -52.78 25.16 14.24
N SER A 46 -53.88 24.65 13.63
CA SER A 46 -54.72 23.57 14.21
C SER A 46 -54.06 22.20 14.12
N ALA A 47 -53.00 22.04 13.29
CA ALA A 47 -52.25 20.83 13.10
C ALA A 47 -50.77 21.19 12.82
N PRO A 48 -49.82 20.25 12.94
CA PRO A 48 -48.43 20.47 12.66
C PRO A 48 -48.19 20.81 11.17
N LEU A 49 -47.44 21.85 10.89
CA LEU A 49 -47.01 22.21 9.55
C LEU A 49 -45.84 21.31 9.08
N ALA A 50 -45.95 20.69 7.93
CA ALA A 50 -44.91 19.85 7.36
C ALA A 50 -43.55 20.58 7.24
N SER A 51 -42.48 19.89 7.51
CA SER A 51 -41.09 20.41 7.46
C SER A 51 -40.78 21.06 6.10
N THR A 52 -41.21 20.45 5.00
CA THR A 52 -41.06 20.98 3.64
C THR A 52 -41.69 22.34 3.43
N LEU A 53 -42.92 22.54 3.94
CA LEU A 53 -43.64 23.82 3.86
C LEU A 53 -42.95 24.90 4.72
N ARG A 54 -42.50 24.55 5.91
CA ARG A 54 -41.78 25.48 6.81
C ARG A 54 -40.46 25.92 6.19
N LYS A 55 -39.70 25.00 5.59
CA LYS A 55 -38.43 25.31 4.87
C LYS A 55 -38.65 26.18 3.64
N GLN A 56 -39.69 25.93 2.88
CA GLN A 56 -40.05 26.77 1.72
C GLN A 56 -40.46 28.19 2.16
N LEU A 57 -41.21 28.30 3.23
CA LEU A 57 -41.60 29.62 3.78
C LEU A 57 -40.36 30.36 4.31
N ALA A 58 -39.46 29.70 5.02
CA ALA A 58 -38.19 30.27 5.49
C ALA A 58 -37.34 30.81 4.32
N LEU A 59 -37.17 30.01 3.27
CA LEU A 59 -36.42 30.40 2.08
C LEU A 59 -37.08 31.63 1.36
N SER A 60 -38.40 31.65 1.23
CA SER A 60 -39.10 32.79 0.67
C SER A 60 -38.96 34.07 1.50
N LEU A 61 -39.00 33.94 2.81
CA LEU A 61 -38.82 35.06 3.74
C LEU A 61 -37.38 35.54 3.88
N ALA A 62 -36.40 34.69 3.60
CA ALA A 62 -34.99 35.05 3.64
C ALA A 62 -34.65 36.21 2.66
N SER A 63 -35.36 36.31 1.54
CA SER A 63 -35.20 37.42 0.60
C SER A 63 -35.72 38.77 1.18
N THR A 64 -36.74 38.70 2.04
CA THR A 64 -37.36 39.87 2.71
C THR A 64 -36.48 40.33 3.90
N PHE A 65 -35.80 39.38 4.55
CA PHE A 65 -34.92 39.67 5.72
C PHE A 65 -33.43 39.52 5.36
N ALA A 66 -33.01 40.23 4.32
CA ALA A 66 -31.63 40.14 3.80
C ALA A 66 -30.56 40.29 4.89
N GLY A 67 -29.66 39.33 4.98
CA GLY A 67 -28.58 39.30 5.98
C GLY A 67 -28.94 38.64 7.31
N PHE A 68 -30.12 38.01 7.41
CA PHE A 68 -30.52 37.18 8.54
C PHE A 68 -30.86 35.77 8.04
N GLU A 69 -30.55 34.80 8.86
CA GLU A 69 -31.00 33.40 8.69
C GLU A 69 -32.42 33.29 9.27
N VAL A 70 -33.38 32.79 8.45
CA VAL A 70 -34.78 32.69 8.87
C VAL A 70 -35.13 31.26 9.17
N SER A 71 -35.64 31.00 10.36
CA SER A 71 -36.17 29.70 10.79
C SER A 71 -37.65 29.80 11.12
N VAL A 72 -38.44 28.83 10.65
CA VAL A 72 -39.91 28.78 10.87
C VAL A 72 -40.29 27.57 11.69
N TYR A 73 -40.98 27.82 12.79
CA TYR A 73 -41.40 26.78 13.76
C TYR A 73 -42.93 26.69 13.80
N SER A 74 -43.45 25.42 13.95
CA SER A 74 -44.89 25.16 14.06
C SER A 74 -45.29 24.96 15.50
N LEU A 75 -46.32 25.69 15.96
CA LEU A 75 -47.04 25.46 17.21
C LEU A 75 -48.42 24.87 16.92
N PHE A 76 -48.79 23.82 17.63
CA PHE A 76 -50.03 23.09 17.36
C PHE A 76 -50.48 22.33 18.63
N PRO A 77 -51.81 21.95 18.77
CA PRO A 77 -52.28 21.23 19.93
C PRO A 77 -51.66 19.82 20.04
N PHE A 78 -51.29 19.38 21.24
CA PHE A 78 -50.67 18.07 21.46
C PHE A 78 -51.50 16.91 20.87
N GLY A 79 -52.82 16.96 20.96
CA GLY A 79 -53.69 15.92 20.37
C GLY A 79 -53.62 15.75 18.85
N GLN A 80 -52.90 16.63 18.19
CA GLN A 80 -52.68 16.56 16.72
C GLN A 80 -51.25 16.14 16.38
N ILE A 81 -50.43 15.71 17.40
CA ILE A 81 -49.09 15.22 17.14
C ILE A 81 -49.14 13.88 16.39
N THR A 82 -48.32 13.71 15.40
CA THR A 82 -48.22 12.49 14.60
C THR A 82 -46.79 11.93 14.66
N PRO A 83 -46.56 10.63 14.38
CA PRO A 83 -45.22 10.07 14.30
C PRO A 83 -44.28 10.86 13.34
N SER A 84 -44.81 11.36 12.22
CA SER A 84 -44.08 12.18 11.30
C SER A 84 -43.68 13.53 11.90
N ALA A 85 -44.60 14.17 12.65
CA ALA A 85 -44.31 15.42 13.36
C ALA A 85 -43.22 15.25 14.43
N VAL A 86 -43.20 14.10 15.12
CA VAL A 86 -42.14 13.75 16.08
C VAL A 86 -40.79 13.59 15.35
N MET A 87 -40.78 12.92 14.21
CA MET A 87 -39.54 12.79 13.39
C MET A 87 -39.04 14.16 12.90
N ASP A 88 -39.94 15.06 12.51
CA ASP A 88 -39.56 16.43 12.14
C ASP A 88 -38.92 17.20 13.31
N LEU A 89 -39.41 17.00 14.55
CA LEU A 89 -38.84 17.61 15.75
C LEU A 89 -37.48 16.99 16.12
N ILE A 90 -37.28 15.71 15.82
CA ILE A 90 -35.98 15.03 15.97
C ILE A 90 -34.97 15.62 14.97
N GLU A 91 -35.38 15.86 13.72
CA GLU A 91 -34.51 16.52 12.74
C GLU A 91 -34.13 17.96 13.17
N GLU A 92 -35.06 18.74 13.75
CA GLU A 92 -34.72 20.05 14.35
C GLU A 92 -33.64 19.92 15.43
N LEU A 93 -33.69 18.89 16.29
CA LEU A 93 -32.68 18.65 17.32
C LEU A 93 -31.31 18.26 16.71
N LYS A 94 -31.30 17.52 15.59
CA LYS A 94 -30.07 17.20 14.86
C LYS A 94 -29.44 18.45 14.23
N GLU A 95 -30.26 19.28 13.58
CA GLU A 95 -29.80 20.55 12.96
C GLU A 95 -29.20 21.50 14.01
N GLU A 96 -29.66 21.44 15.26
CA GLU A 96 -29.09 22.18 16.40
C GLU A 96 -27.84 21.52 17.02
N GLY A 97 -27.34 20.43 16.44
CA GLY A 97 -26.09 19.80 16.83
C GLY A 97 -26.19 18.69 17.87
N LEU A 98 -27.41 18.12 18.09
CA LEU A 98 -27.54 16.93 18.96
C LEU A 98 -26.93 15.70 18.27
N PRO A 99 -25.91 15.02 18.86
CA PRO A 99 -25.21 13.91 18.23
C PRO A 99 -26.03 12.62 18.33
N VAL A 100 -26.86 12.33 17.33
CA VAL A 100 -27.68 11.10 17.29
C VAL A 100 -27.17 10.05 16.32
N ASN A 101 -26.12 10.32 15.55
CA ASN A 101 -25.30 9.38 14.75
C ASN A 101 -26.07 8.28 13.97
N GLY A 102 -27.25 8.59 13.42
CA GLY A 102 -28.05 7.62 12.66
C GLY A 102 -28.79 6.57 13.51
N PHE A 103 -28.72 6.60 14.86
CA PHE A 103 -29.41 5.66 15.73
C PHE A 103 -30.94 5.70 15.60
N LEU A 104 -31.47 6.81 15.10
CA LEU A 104 -32.88 7.04 14.87
C LEU A 104 -33.33 6.70 13.44
N ASP A 105 -32.44 6.33 12.57
CA ASP A 105 -32.76 5.89 11.22
C ASP A 105 -33.56 4.59 11.28
N LYS A 106 -34.74 4.61 10.61
CA LYS A 106 -35.71 3.50 10.66
C LYS A 106 -36.28 3.19 12.04
N SER A 107 -36.24 4.13 13.00
CA SER A 107 -36.95 4.02 14.25
C SER A 107 -38.46 4.13 14.03
N ARG A 108 -39.24 3.47 14.89
CA ARG A 108 -40.72 3.56 14.90
C ARG A 108 -41.13 4.37 16.12
N VAL A 109 -42.13 5.22 15.95
CA VAL A 109 -42.68 6.06 17.01
C VAL A 109 -44.13 5.61 17.28
N ASP A 110 -44.40 5.19 18.52
CA ASP A 110 -45.72 4.88 18.96
C ASP A 110 -46.20 5.94 19.96
N LEU A 111 -47.48 6.34 19.85
CA LEU A 111 -48.10 7.39 20.66
C LEU A 111 -49.34 6.80 21.39
N GLU A 112 -49.30 6.86 22.72
CA GLU A 112 -50.41 6.45 23.57
C GLU A 112 -50.69 7.53 24.63
N GLY A 113 -51.72 8.33 24.39
CA GLY A 113 -52.03 9.47 25.27
C GLY A 113 -50.91 10.50 25.29
N SER A 114 -50.32 10.75 26.49
CA SER A 114 -49.14 11.62 26.66
C SER A 114 -47.82 10.85 26.70
N GLN A 115 -47.85 9.54 26.46
CA GLN A 115 -46.64 8.73 26.41
C GLN A 115 -46.23 8.50 24.94
N LEU A 116 -44.95 8.73 24.66
CA LEU A 116 -44.32 8.54 23.37
C LEU A 116 -43.24 7.50 23.52
N THR A 117 -43.31 6.42 22.75
CA THR A 117 -42.30 5.37 22.75
C THR A 117 -41.57 5.34 21.41
N ILE A 118 -40.23 5.47 21.43
CA ILE A 118 -39.38 5.38 20.26
C ILE A 118 -38.69 4.02 20.28
N HIS A 119 -39.00 3.20 19.29
CA HIS A 119 -38.39 1.88 19.12
C HIS A 119 -37.14 1.98 18.29
N LEU A 120 -36.02 1.61 18.90
CA LEU A 120 -34.67 1.71 18.33
C LEU A 120 -34.14 0.34 17.94
N ARG A 121 -33.33 0.28 16.88
CA ARG A 121 -32.62 -0.95 16.51
C ARG A 121 -31.26 -1.04 17.18
N THR A 122 -30.62 0.10 17.44
CA THR A 122 -29.28 0.22 18.07
C THR A 122 -29.20 1.54 18.84
N GLY A 123 -28.20 1.70 19.70
CA GLY A 123 -27.82 2.98 20.29
C GLY A 123 -28.63 3.44 21.50
N LEU A 124 -29.46 2.57 22.12
CA LEU A 124 -30.29 2.91 23.28
C LEU A 124 -29.47 3.60 24.38
N HIS A 125 -28.42 2.94 24.88
CA HIS A 125 -27.59 3.51 25.96
C HIS A 125 -26.94 4.85 25.64
N ILE A 126 -26.59 5.08 24.35
CA ILE A 126 -26.01 6.33 23.93
C ILE A 126 -27.05 7.44 23.95
N LEU A 127 -28.26 7.20 23.42
CA LEU A 127 -29.33 8.18 23.42
C LEU A 127 -29.84 8.46 24.85
N GLU A 128 -29.85 7.47 25.73
CA GLU A 128 -30.15 7.67 27.17
C GLU A 128 -29.06 8.53 27.83
N SER A 129 -27.79 8.24 27.57
CA SER A 129 -26.65 8.97 28.18
C SER A 129 -26.59 10.46 27.82
N ILE A 130 -27.06 10.83 26.63
CA ILE A 130 -27.11 12.24 26.17
C ILE A 130 -28.42 12.94 26.58
N GLY A 131 -29.33 12.24 27.32
CA GLY A 131 -30.61 12.76 27.73
C GLY A 131 -31.54 13.08 26.56
N PHE A 132 -31.47 12.27 25.48
CA PHE A 132 -32.26 12.48 24.27
C PHE A 132 -33.77 12.52 24.54
N GLY A 133 -34.27 11.60 25.35
CA GLY A 133 -35.69 11.54 25.70
C GLY A 133 -36.19 12.84 26.34
N ASP A 134 -35.44 13.39 27.30
CA ASP A 134 -35.81 14.65 27.99
C ASP A 134 -35.75 15.85 27.06
N LYS A 135 -34.74 15.90 26.21
CA LYS A 135 -34.58 16.97 25.19
C LYS A 135 -35.72 16.95 24.17
N LEU A 136 -36.14 15.77 23.72
CA LEU A 136 -37.27 15.62 22.81
C LEU A 136 -38.58 15.97 23.51
N ALA A 137 -38.78 15.54 24.78
CA ALA A 137 -39.95 15.91 25.57
C ALA A 137 -40.07 17.43 25.72
N GLN A 138 -38.99 18.10 26.08
CA GLN A 138 -38.92 19.55 26.18
C GLN A 138 -39.20 20.23 24.84
N ARG A 139 -38.69 19.67 23.72
CA ARG A 139 -38.96 20.21 22.37
C ARG A 139 -40.46 20.09 22.05
N ILE A 140 -41.09 18.97 22.36
CA ILE A 140 -42.52 18.75 22.14
C ILE A 140 -43.32 19.73 22.99
N GLU A 141 -42.98 19.90 24.29
CA GLU A 141 -43.60 20.88 25.17
C GLU A 141 -43.52 22.30 24.57
N ASN A 142 -42.36 22.71 24.08
CA ASN A 142 -42.19 24.02 23.46
C ASN A 142 -43.03 24.22 22.18
N ARG A 143 -43.51 23.15 21.53
CA ARG A 143 -44.33 23.20 20.33
C ARG A 143 -45.81 23.00 20.57
N THR A 144 -46.16 22.28 21.62
CA THR A 144 -47.55 21.85 21.86
C THR A 144 -48.14 22.35 23.19
N GLY A 145 -47.28 22.84 24.08
CA GLY A 145 -47.68 23.25 25.45
C GLY A 145 -47.88 22.11 26.43
N VAL A 146 -47.59 20.85 26.01
CA VAL A 146 -47.74 19.65 26.87
C VAL A 146 -46.42 18.91 26.91
N LEU A 147 -45.91 18.60 28.09
CA LEU A 147 -44.72 17.80 28.33
C LEU A 147 -45.08 16.31 28.28
N PRO A 148 -44.67 15.58 27.24
CA PRO A 148 -44.93 14.13 27.17
C PRO A 148 -43.87 13.34 27.93
N THR A 149 -44.21 12.10 28.27
CA THR A 149 -43.23 11.11 28.72
C THR A 149 -42.64 10.39 27.51
N VAL A 150 -41.32 10.62 27.23
CA VAL A 150 -40.63 9.96 26.11
C VAL A 150 -39.87 8.74 26.65
N LYS A 151 -40.22 7.56 26.13
CA LYS A 151 -39.51 6.30 26.43
C LYS A 151 -38.73 5.84 25.20
N LEU A 152 -37.50 5.38 25.43
CA LEU A 152 -36.71 4.70 24.43
C LEU A 152 -36.77 3.19 24.70
N ALA A 153 -37.03 2.39 23.68
CA ALA A 153 -37.12 0.95 23.78
C ALA A 153 -36.31 0.28 22.65
N MET A 154 -35.65 -0.81 22.97
CA MET A 154 -35.01 -1.63 21.92
C MET A 154 -36.08 -2.50 21.27
N GLU A 155 -36.13 -2.51 19.95
CA GLU A 155 -36.87 -3.56 19.22
C GLU A 155 -36.21 -4.90 19.56
N GLN A 156 -37.00 -5.86 20.11
CA GLN A 156 -36.46 -7.20 20.41
C GLN A 156 -35.86 -7.78 19.12
N ALA A 157 -34.60 -8.20 19.19
CA ALA A 157 -33.95 -8.93 18.10
C ALA A 157 -34.78 -10.22 17.87
N LEU A 158 -35.45 -10.29 16.73
CA LEU A 158 -36.08 -11.51 16.25
C LEU A 158 -34.99 -12.58 16.18
N SER A 159 -35.19 -13.75 16.78
CA SER A 159 -34.31 -14.89 16.57
C SER A 159 -34.19 -15.16 15.08
N ASN A 160 -33.06 -15.70 14.63
CA ASN A 160 -32.82 -15.95 13.19
C ASN A 160 -33.99 -16.74 12.55
N GLN A 161 -34.66 -17.63 13.29
CA GLN A 161 -35.86 -18.35 12.85
C GLN A 161 -37.07 -17.42 12.65
N ALA A 162 -37.33 -16.52 13.58
CA ALA A 162 -38.42 -15.55 13.46
C ALA A 162 -38.14 -14.51 12.36
N TRP A 163 -36.89 -14.26 12.03
CA TRP A 163 -36.50 -13.40 10.92
C TRP A 163 -36.71 -14.08 9.56
N GLU A 164 -36.39 -15.37 9.45
CA GLU A 164 -36.69 -16.19 8.27
C GLU A 164 -38.19 -16.36 8.03
N GLU A 165 -38.98 -16.60 9.08
CA GLU A 165 -40.44 -16.66 9.00
C GLU A 165 -41.06 -15.29 8.65
N HIS A 166 -40.47 -14.19 9.12
CA HIS A 166 -40.94 -12.83 8.80
C HIS A 166 -40.62 -12.42 7.37
N ILE A 167 -39.50 -12.89 6.82
CA ILE A 167 -39.20 -12.75 5.38
C ILE A 167 -40.21 -13.54 4.54
N GLN A 168 -40.59 -14.73 4.95
CA GLN A 168 -41.56 -15.55 4.24
C GLN A 168 -43.00 -14.98 4.27
N GLN A 169 -43.38 -14.26 5.34
CA GLN A 169 -44.72 -13.68 5.49
C GLN A 169 -44.87 -12.27 4.87
N LYS A 170 -43.81 -11.53 4.56
CA LYS A 170 -43.88 -10.19 3.97
C LYS A 170 -43.51 -10.13 2.47
N VAL A 171 -43.56 -11.24 1.78
CA VAL A 171 -43.58 -11.18 0.32
C VAL A 171 -45.01 -10.80 -0.09
N PRO A 172 -45.27 -9.57 -0.58
CA PRO A 172 -46.52 -9.35 -1.27
C PRO A 172 -46.54 -10.35 -2.42
N VAL A 173 -47.60 -11.10 -2.55
CA VAL A 173 -47.90 -11.82 -3.78
C VAL A 173 -48.20 -10.76 -4.86
N THR A 174 -47.17 -10.05 -5.29
CA THR A 174 -47.21 -9.45 -6.62
C THR A 174 -47.19 -10.63 -7.55
N ALA A 175 -48.18 -10.67 -8.42
CA ALA A 175 -48.35 -11.67 -9.44
C ALA A 175 -46.98 -12.07 -9.96
N PHE A 176 -46.65 -13.36 -9.90
CA PHE A 176 -45.52 -13.96 -10.58
C PHE A 176 -45.68 -13.62 -12.06
N VAL A 177 -45.03 -12.55 -12.50
CA VAL A 177 -44.57 -12.51 -13.86
C VAL A 177 -43.54 -13.64 -13.88
N GLU A 178 -43.89 -14.75 -14.53
CA GLU A 178 -42.93 -15.80 -14.83
C GLU A 178 -41.66 -15.13 -15.38
N LYS A 179 -40.63 -15.01 -14.55
CA LYS A 179 -39.28 -14.79 -15.06
C LYS A 179 -39.04 -15.99 -15.95
N LYS A 180 -39.16 -15.82 -17.27
CA LYS A 180 -38.76 -16.83 -18.23
C LYS A 180 -37.33 -17.17 -17.85
N GLN A 181 -37.13 -18.34 -17.24
CA GLN A 181 -35.81 -18.91 -17.05
C GLN A 181 -35.24 -19.12 -18.47
N THR A 182 -34.41 -18.20 -18.88
CA THR A 182 -33.70 -18.31 -20.13
C THR A 182 -32.57 -19.30 -19.93
N ALA A 183 -32.44 -20.24 -20.84
CA ALA A 183 -31.35 -21.22 -20.84
C ALA A 183 -29.99 -20.48 -20.75
N ALA A 184 -28.96 -21.15 -20.20
CA ALA A 184 -27.61 -20.61 -20.15
C ALA A 184 -27.18 -20.12 -21.55
N LEU A 185 -26.79 -18.85 -21.62
CA LEU A 185 -26.42 -18.20 -22.88
C LEU A 185 -24.90 -18.31 -23.06
N LYS A 186 -24.47 -18.95 -24.15
CA LYS A 186 -23.06 -18.93 -24.56
C LYS A 186 -22.84 -17.67 -25.40
N ILE A 187 -21.93 -16.80 -24.93
CA ILE A 187 -21.55 -15.57 -25.63
C ILE A 187 -20.10 -15.71 -26.08
N PRO A 188 -19.81 -15.60 -27.39
CA PRO A 188 -18.44 -15.71 -27.88
C PRO A 188 -17.53 -14.67 -27.22
N GLY A 189 -16.37 -15.10 -26.72
CA GLY A 189 -15.39 -14.22 -26.07
C GLY A 189 -15.70 -13.89 -24.61
N LEU A 190 -16.73 -14.49 -23.99
CA LEU A 190 -17.05 -14.29 -22.59
C LEU A 190 -17.34 -15.63 -21.89
N ASP A 191 -16.52 -15.97 -20.89
CA ASP A 191 -16.67 -17.20 -20.12
C ASP A 191 -17.70 -16.97 -19.01
N LEU A 192 -18.87 -17.61 -19.15
CA LEU A 192 -20.02 -17.40 -18.27
C LEU A 192 -20.31 -18.66 -17.44
N THR A 193 -20.91 -18.46 -16.27
CA THR A 193 -21.49 -19.55 -15.47
C THR A 193 -22.73 -20.12 -16.15
N ASP A 194 -23.17 -21.30 -15.73
CA ASP A 194 -24.41 -21.94 -16.25
C ASP A 194 -25.69 -21.29 -15.68
N LYS A 195 -25.56 -20.17 -14.96
CA LYS A 195 -26.72 -19.45 -14.42
C LYS A 195 -27.55 -18.78 -15.51
N PRO A 196 -28.89 -18.68 -15.30
CA PRO A 196 -29.77 -17.98 -16.22
C PRO A 196 -29.37 -16.51 -16.37
N VAL A 197 -29.37 -16.03 -17.62
CA VAL A 197 -29.12 -14.61 -17.92
C VAL A 197 -30.33 -13.78 -17.52
N GLU A 198 -30.12 -12.66 -16.84
CA GLU A 198 -31.17 -11.72 -16.47
C GLU A 198 -31.29 -10.61 -17.52
N VAL A 199 -32.51 -10.40 -18.05
CA VAL A 199 -32.80 -9.23 -18.89
C VAL A 199 -32.97 -8.03 -17.98
N PHE A 200 -31.97 -7.18 -17.92
CA PHE A 200 -32.00 -5.96 -17.10
C PHE A 200 -32.80 -4.83 -17.75
N HIS A 201 -32.64 -4.63 -19.06
CA HIS A 201 -33.37 -3.64 -19.84
C HIS A 201 -33.59 -4.14 -21.26
N GLY A 202 -34.72 -3.74 -21.88
CA GLY A 202 -35.04 -4.10 -23.26
C GLY A 202 -35.44 -5.57 -23.43
N LYS A 203 -34.82 -6.26 -24.39
CA LYS A 203 -35.15 -7.63 -24.79
C LYS A 203 -33.97 -8.58 -24.61
N LEU A 204 -34.28 -9.87 -24.43
CA LEU A 204 -33.25 -10.92 -24.52
C LEU A 204 -32.69 -10.95 -25.96
N PHE A 205 -31.39 -10.98 -26.05
CA PHE A 205 -30.68 -11.13 -27.32
C PHE A 205 -29.47 -12.07 -27.15
N LYS A 206 -29.04 -12.62 -28.26
CA LYS A 206 -27.82 -13.41 -28.33
C LYS A 206 -26.81 -12.67 -29.22
N PRO A 207 -25.68 -12.19 -28.67
CA PRO A 207 -24.67 -11.54 -29.49
C PRO A 207 -23.94 -12.59 -30.36
N GLU A 208 -23.68 -12.25 -31.61
CA GLU A 208 -22.85 -13.06 -32.52
C GLU A 208 -21.37 -12.77 -32.27
N ALA A 209 -21.04 -11.53 -31.93
CA ALA A 209 -19.70 -11.05 -31.54
C ALA A 209 -19.83 -9.89 -30.57
N LEU A 210 -18.78 -9.69 -29.77
CA LEU A 210 -18.60 -8.54 -28.88
C LEU A 210 -17.50 -7.65 -29.44
N GLN A 211 -17.75 -6.34 -29.48
CA GLN A 211 -16.74 -5.36 -29.87
C GLN A 211 -15.95 -4.93 -28.62
N PRO A 212 -14.60 -4.92 -28.66
CA PRO A 212 -13.78 -4.35 -27.57
C PRO A 212 -14.09 -2.88 -27.37
N LEU A 213 -14.14 -2.42 -26.13
CA LEU A 213 -14.43 -1.02 -25.80
C LEU A 213 -13.40 -0.04 -26.35
N LYS A 214 -12.14 -0.44 -26.49
CA LYS A 214 -11.09 0.37 -27.14
C LYS A 214 -11.37 0.69 -28.61
N ASP A 215 -12.18 -0.15 -29.27
CA ASP A 215 -12.46 -0.04 -30.72
C ASP A 215 -13.80 0.67 -31.00
N ILE A 216 -14.56 1.08 -29.97
CA ILE A 216 -15.78 1.86 -30.13
C ILE A 216 -15.46 3.35 -30.19
N GLY A 217 -16.15 4.09 -31.07
CA GLY A 217 -15.94 5.51 -31.28
C GLY A 217 -15.79 5.87 -32.76
N GLY A 218 -15.23 7.01 -33.05
CA GLY A 218 -15.00 7.48 -34.43
C GLY A 218 -16.28 7.89 -35.17
N GLU A 219 -16.85 7.00 -35.95
CA GLU A 219 -18.07 7.32 -36.74
C GLU A 219 -19.39 7.16 -35.97
N GLY A 220 -19.33 6.57 -34.75
CA GLY A 220 -20.51 6.19 -33.98
C GLY A 220 -21.26 5.00 -34.60
N GLY A 221 -22.43 4.68 -34.08
CA GLY A 221 -23.30 3.64 -34.60
C GLY A 221 -23.69 2.55 -33.60
N LYS A 222 -24.32 1.48 -34.15
CA LYS A 222 -24.77 0.36 -33.31
C LYS A 222 -23.61 -0.47 -32.82
N VAL A 223 -23.54 -0.69 -31.50
CA VAL A 223 -22.51 -1.48 -30.85
C VAL A 223 -23.11 -2.64 -30.07
N THR A 224 -22.38 -3.72 -29.97
CA THR A 224 -22.65 -4.84 -29.05
C THR A 224 -21.40 -5.06 -28.24
N VAL A 225 -21.44 -4.68 -26.98
CA VAL A 225 -20.29 -4.66 -26.07
C VAL A 225 -20.61 -5.38 -24.77
N TRP A 226 -19.58 -5.67 -24.01
CA TRP A 226 -19.72 -6.09 -22.61
C TRP A 226 -18.85 -5.20 -21.72
N GLY A 227 -19.16 -5.18 -20.47
CA GLY A 227 -18.30 -4.53 -19.50
C GLY A 227 -18.73 -4.79 -18.07
N GLU A 228 -17.77 -4.69 -17.17
CA GLU A 228 -17.99 -4.73 -15.74
C GLU A 228 -18.24 -3.30 -15.23
N VAL A 229 -19.30 -3.11 -14.45
CA VAL A 229 -19.64 -1.83 -13.84
C VAL A 229 -18.58 -1.46 -12.79
N PHE A 230 -18.03 -0.26 -12.87
CA PHE A 230 -17.14 0.25 -11.84
C PHE A 230 -17.64 1.54 -11.17
N ALA A 231 -18.57 2.26 -11.78
CA ALA A 231 -19.22 3.42 -11.19
C ALA A 231 -20.65 3.55 -11.70
N SER A 232 -21.53 4.15 -10.88
CA SER A 232 -22.88 4.54 -11.26
C SER A 232 -23.20 5.89 -10.62
N GLU A 233 -23.68 6.84 -11.41
CA GLU A 233 -24.05 8.20 -11.00
C GLU A 233 -25.42 8.59 -11.53
N VAL A 234 -26.12 9.42 -10.76
CA VAL A 234 -27.39 10.03 -11.19
C VAL A 234 -27.26 11.54 -11.14
N LYS A 235 -27.59 12.22 -12.23
CA LYS A 235 -27.54 13.68 -12.32
C LYS A 235 -28.90 14.24 -12.71
N GLY A 236 -29.26 15.41 -12.18
CA GLY A 236 -30.47 16.18 -12.51
C GLY A 236 -31.66 15.92 -11.59
N ASN A 237 -32.36 17.01 -11.22
CA ASN A 237 -33.50 16.97 -10.30
C ASN A 237 -34.84 16.68 -11.02
N PHE A 238 -35.04 17.21 -12.20
CA PHE A 238 -36.30 17.09 -12.99
C PHE A 238 -36.23 16.09 -14.14
N ARG A 239 -35.09 15.96 -14.78
CA ARG A 239 -34.79 14.90 -15.78
C ARG A 239 -33.55 14.17 -15.33
N LYS A 240 -33.76 13.06 -14.66
CA LYS A 240 -32.65 12.21 -14.18
C LYS A 240 -31.90 11.58 -15.36
N ILE A 241 -30.60 11.73 -15.36
CA ILE A 241 -29.70 11.05 -16.29
C ILE A 241 -28.89 10.08 -15.46
N TYR A 242 -29.01 8.81 -15.77
CA TYR A 242 -28.23 7.73 -15.15
C TYR A 242 -27.01 7.48 -16.03
N THR A 243 -25.85 7.57 -15.43
CA THR A 243 -24.56 7.27 -16.06
C THR A 243 -23.96 6.06 -15.36
N VAL A 244 -23.75 4.98 -16.12
CA VAL A 244 -23.10 3.75 -15.62
C VAL A 244 -21.80 3.59 -16.38
N SER A 245 -20.69 3.62 -15.67
CA SER A 245 -19.36 3.47 -16.23
C SER A 245 -18.97 1.98 -16.23
N ILE A 246 -18.60 1.47 -17.39
CA ILE A 246 -18.22 0.08 -17.59
C ILE A 246 -16.85 -0.04 -18.22
N THR A 247 -16.16 -1.16 -17.96
CA THR A 247 -14.88 -1.54 -18.58
C THR A 247 -14.90 -3.01 -19.00
N ASP A 248 -14.29 -3.29 -20.15
CA ASP A 248 -13.96 -4.65 -20.59
C ASP A 248 -12.45 -4.92 -20.48
N TYR A 249 -11.75 -4.04 -19.75
CA TYR A 249 -10.28 -4.02 -19.56
C TYR A 249 -9.46 -3.67 -20.81
N THR A 250 -10.09 -3.54 -21.98
CA THR A 250 -9.45 -2.95 -23.18
C THR A 250 -9.65 -1.44 -23.24
N GLY A 251 -10.76 -0.96 -22.67
CA GLY A 251 -11.16 0.42 -22.58
C GLY A 251 -12.30 0.61 -21.57
N SER A 252 -12.83 1.82 -21.50
CA SER A 252 -14.00 2.11 -20.68
C SER A 252 -14.96 3.05 -21.43
N VAL A 253 -16.25 2.95 -21.10
CA VAL A 253 -17.28 3.80 -21.70
C VAL A 253 -18.40 4.06 -20.69
N ASN A 254 -19.04 5.21 -20.82
CA ASN A 254 -20.23 5.56 -20.06
C ASN A 254 -21.50 5.11 -20.80
N LEU A 255 -22.36 4.34 -20.14
CA LEU A 255 -23.73 4.11 -20.55
C LEU A 255 -24.57 5.27 -20.06
N LYS A 256 -25.32 5.91 -20.96
CA LYS A 256 -26.25 7.02 -20.63
C LYS A 256 -27.68 6.61 -20.82
N VAL A 257 -28.48 6.72 -19.76
CA VAL A 257 -29.91 6.47 -19.78
C VAL A 257 -30.63 7.72 -19.33
N ARG A 258 -31.53 8.21 -20.17
CA ARG A 258 -32.40 9.37 -19.89
C ARG A 258 -33.79 8.85 -19.53
N ALA A 259 -34.20 9.07 -18.27
CA ALA A 259 -35.57 8.76 -17.87
C ALA A 259 -36.56 9.53 -18.71
N GLN A 260 -37.48 8.80 -19.34
CA GLN A 260 -38.64 9.40 -19.99
C GLN A 260 -39.74 9.65 -18.95
N GLU A 261 -40.67 10.55 -19.27
CA GLU A 261 -41.78 10.88 -18.37
C GLU A 261 -42.63 9.64 -18.11
N GLY A 262 -42.72 9.20 -16.85
CA GLY A 262 -43.39 7.97 -16.41
C GLY A 262 -42.56 6.67 -16.43
N GLU A 263 -41.31 6.71 -16.83
CA GLU A 263 -40.42 5.51 -16.82
C GLU A 263 -39.64 5.43 -15.51
N ASP A 264 -39.77 4.32 -14.80
CA ASP A 264 -38.95 4.02 -13.62
C ASP A 264 -37.57 3.47 -14.01
N CYS A 265 -36.60 4.37 -14.03
CA CYS A 265 -35.19 4.05 -14.29
C CYS A 265 -34.38 3.85 -12.99
N SER A 266 -35.00 3.79 -11.80
CA SER A 266 -34.29 3.67 -10.52
C SER A 266 -33.42 2.42 -10.40
N LYS A 267 -33.72 1.35 -11.15
CA LYS A 267 -32.92 0.14 -11.24
C LYS A 267 -31.47 0.37 -11.68
N TRP A 268 -31.22 1.43 -12.49
CA TRP A 268 -29.86 1.77 -12.95
C TRP A 268 -28.99 2.32 -11.82
N GLU A 269 -29.60 2.96 -10.82
CA GLU A 269 -28.93 3.43 -9.61
C GLU A 269 -28.48 2.25 -8.71
N GLY A 270 -29.20 1.12 -8.80
CA GLY A 270 -28.92 -0.10 -8.04
C GLY A 270 -27.79 -0.98 -8.58
N LEU A 271 -27.21 -0.65 -9.75
CA LEU A 271 -26.10 -1.41 -10.33
C LEU A 271 -24.83 -1.22 -9.48
N LYS A 272 -24.32 -2.34 -8.98
CA LYS A 272 -23.14 -2.35 -8.09
C LYS A 272 -21.87 -2.55 -8.92
N PRO A 273 -20.74 -1.96 -8.50
CA PRO A 273 -19.44 -2.32 -9.04
C PRO A 273 -19.22 -3.85 -9.00
N GLY A 274 -18.63 -4.40 -10.06
CA GLY A 274 -18.46 -5.84 -10.28
C GLY A 274 -19.61 -6.53 -11.02
N THR A 275 -20.73 -5.82 -11.30
CA THR A 275 -21.81 -6.37 -12.14
C THR A 275 -21.37 -6.42 -13.61
N THR A 276 -21.43 -7.59 -14.24
CA THR A 276 -21.10 -7.72 -15.67
C THR A 276 -22.35 -7.55 -16.52
N LEU A 277 -22.27 -6.62 -17.47
CA LEU A 277 -23.33 -6.29 -18.41
C LEU A 277 -22.92 -6.70 -19.83
N VAL A 278 -23.91 -7.18 -20.60
CA VAL A 278 -23.80 -7.31 -22.06
C VAL A 278 -24.84 -6.38 -22.68
N ILE A 279 -24.42 -5.48 -23.52
CA ILE A 279 -25.17 -4.30 -23.94
C ILE A 279 -25.25 -4.25 -25.48
N LYS A 280 -26.47 -4.01 -25.97
CA LYS A 280 -26.69 -3.45 -27.31
C LYS A 280 -27.10 -2.00 -27.16
N GLY A 281 -26.48 -1.10 -27.91
CA GLY A 281 -26.79 0.31 -27.85
C GLY A 281 -26.30 1.08 -29.07
N ASP A 282 -26.57 2.37 -29.08
CA ASP A 282 -26.03 3.31 -30.05
C ASP A 282 -24.87 4.07 -29.42
N CYS A 283 -23.68 3.97 -30.01
CA CYS A 283 -22.50 4.77 -29.61
C CYS A 283 -22.58 6.12 -30.32
N ALA A 284 -22.48 7.20 -29.56
CA ALA A 284 -22.48 8.57 -30.10
C ALA A 284 -21.62 9.50 -29.25
N PHE A 285 -21.09 10.57 -29.90
CA PHE A 285 -20.34 11.61 -29.22
C PHE A 285 -21.26 12.49 -28.35
N ASP A 286 -20.99 12.55 -27.06
CA ASP A 286 -21.71 13.39 -26.11
C ASP A 286 -20.99 14.73 -25.91
N LYS A 287 -21.63 15.83 -26.24
CA LYS A 287 -21.06 17.20 -26.18
C LYS A 287 -20.70 17.63 -24.74
N TYR A 288 -21.39 17.08 -23.74
CA TYR A 288 -21.24 17.48 -22.35
C TYR A 288 -20.07 16.70 -21.68
N GLU A 289 -19.89 15.44 -22.04
CA GLU A 289 -18.76 14.65 -21.58
C GLU A 289 -17.53 14.82 -22.46
N ARG A 290 -17.70 15.36 -23.65
CA ARG A 290 -16.65 15.49 -24.68
C ARG A 290 -16.02 14.16 -25.05
N ASP A 291 -16.82 13.10 -25.00
CA ASP A 291 -16.39 11.74 -25.26
C ASP A 291 -17.52 10.92 -25.87
N TYR A 292 -17.20 9.72 -26.36
CA TYR A 292 -18.19 8.77 -26.85
C TYR A 292 -18.90 8.09 -25.68
N VAL A 293 -20.22 7.98 -25.76
CA VAL A 293 -21.07 7.30 -24.80
C VAL A 293 -21.96 6.28 -25.51
N VAL A 294 -22.40 5.26 -24.81
CA VAL A 294 -23.36 4.28 -25.33
C VAL A 294 -24.74 4.56 -24.76
N TYR A 295 -25.75 4.72 -25.63
CA TYR A 295 -27.15 4.76 -25.27
C TYR A 295 -27.73 3.34 -25.37
N PRO A 296 -27.89 2.62 -24.26
CA PRO A 296 -28.31 1.22 -24.28
C PRO A 296 -29.81 1.11 -24.58
N TYR A 297 -30.17 0.10 -25.38
CA TYR A 297 -31.54 -0.31 -25.57
C TYR A 297 -31.86 -1.74 -25.20
N ASP A 298 -30.88 -2.66 -25.24
CA ASP A 298 -30.97 -4.00 -24.66
C ASP A 298 -29.77 -4.26 -23.76
N VAL A 299 -30.02 -4.65 -22.49
CA VAL A 299 -28.97 -4.93 -21.49
C VAL A 299 -29.27 -6.21 -20.74
N LEU A 300 -28.29 -7.08 -20.69
CA LEU A 300 -28.31 -8.33 -19.94
C LEU A 300 -27.33 -8.24 -18.78
N ILE A 301 -27.73 -8.75 -17.61
CA ILE A 301 -26.81 -9.06 -16.53
C ILE A 301 -26.38 -10.52 -16.70
N VAL A 302 -25.09 -10.72 -16.72
CA VAL A 302 -24.46 -12.03 -16.84
C VAL A 302 -23.46 -12.26 -15.71
N GLU A 303 -23.20 -13.52 -15.39
CA GLU A 303 -22.20 -13.86 -14.37
C GLU A 303 -20.99 -14.51 -15.05
N ARG A 304 -19.83 -13.82 -14.98
CA ARG A 304 -18.57 -14.36 -15.47
C ARG A 304 -18.11 -15.53 -14.59
N LYS A 305 -17.58 -16.57 -15.24
CA LYS A 305 -16.93 -17.64 -14.53
C LYS A 305 -15.66 -17.11 -13.86
N GLN A 306 -15.61 -17.24 -12.57
CA GLN A 306 -14.42 -16.84 -11.80
C GLN A 306 -13.36 -17.93 -11.89
N ARG A 307 -12.09 -17.55 -11.89
CA ARG A 307 -10.99 -18.52 -11.82
C ARG A 307 -11.07 -19.33 -10.53
N GLU A 308 -10.89 -20.63 -10.65
CA GLU A 308 -10.85 -21.56 -9.54
C GLU A 308 -9.51 -22.29 -9.56
N ASP A 309 -9.00 -22.62 -8.40
CA ASP A 309 -7.84 -23.48 -8.25
C ASP A 309 -8.32 -24.92 -8.03
N ASN A 310 -8.15 -25.78 -9.02
CA ASN A 310 -8.65 -27.17 -9.01
C ASN A 310 -7.59 -28.20 -8.61
N ALA A 311 -6.34 -27.76 -8.33
CA ALA A 311 -5.30 -28.66 -7.87
C ALA A 311 -5.72 -29.37 -6.56
N PRO A 312 -5.41 -30.67 -6.38
CA PRO A 312 -5.78 -31.40 -5.16
C PRO A 312 -5.07 -30.85 -3.92
N GLU A 313 -3.83 -30.41 -4.06
CA GLU A 313 -3.06 -29.72 -3.02
C GLU A 313 -2.75 -28.31 -3.46
N LYS A 314 -3.01 -27.35 -2.59
CA LYS A 314 -2.86 -25.91 -2.92
C LYS A 314 -1.49 -25.39 -2.52
N ARG A 315 -0.97 -24.48 -3.31
CA ARG A 315 0.20 -23.67 -2.98
C ARG A 315 -0.12 -22.61 -1.92
N VAL A 316 0.91 -22.01 -1.36
CA VAL A 316 0.82 -20.80 -0.52
C VAL A 316 1.59 -19.68 -1.21
N GLU A 317 0.97 -18.52 -1.39
CA GLU A 317 1.68 -17.34 -1.88
C GLU A 317 2.43 -16.66 -0.74
N LEU A 318 3.75 -16.46 -0.93
CA LEU A 318 4.66 -15.90 0.08
C LEU A 318 5.23 -14.53 -0.30
N HIS A 319 4.94 -14.03 -1.53
CA HIS A 319 5.41 -12.76 -2.03
C HIS A 319 4.28 -12.04 -2.79
N LEU A 320 3.62 -11.09 -2.11
CA LEU A 320 2.45 -10.41 -2.63
C LEU A 320 2.41 -8.95 -2.18
N HIS A 321 2.13 -8.06 -3.15
CA HIS A 321 1.99 -6.63 -2.99
C HIS A 321 0.54 -6.20 -3.08
N THR A 322 0.12 -5.36 -2.14
CA THR A 322 -1.20 -4.73 -2.17
C THR A 322 -1.12 -3.30 -2.72
N LYS A 323 -2.26 -2.62 -2.81
CA LYS A 323 -2.34 -1.19 -3.13
C LYS A 323 -1.51 -0.29 -2.20
N LEU A 324 -1.02 -0.83 -1.07
CA LEU A 324 -0.18 -0.13 -0.10
C LEU A 324 1.31 -0.16 -0.50
N SER A 325 1.69 -1.02 -1.45
CA SER A 325 2.93 -0.87 -2.23
C SER A 325 2.72 0.27 -3.22
N SER A 326 2.87 1.51 -2.73
CA SER A 326 2.46 2.74 -3.41
C SER A 326 3.03 2.86 -4.81
N MET A 327 2.17 3.12 -5.79
CA MET A 327 2.48 3.28 -7.21
C MET A 327 3.02 2.00 -7.89
N ASP A 328 2.75 0.82 -7.30
CA ASP A 328 3.17 -0.46 -7.85
C ASP A 328 2.12 -1.56 -7.73
N GLY A 329 1.64 -1.88 -6.51
CA GLY A 329 0.60 -2.89 -6.30
C GLY A 329 -0.83 -2.37 -6.54
N PHE A 330 -1.72 -3.27 -7.00
CA PHE A 330 -3.14 -2.97 -7.24
C PHE A 330 -4.10 -3.86 -6.43
N CYS A 331 -3.60 -4.90 -5.73
CA CYS A 331 -4.43 -5.78 -4.91
C CYS A 331 -5.04 -5.04 -3.72
N ASP A 332 -6.36 -5.15 -3.52
CA ASP A 332 -6.98 -4.78 -2.25
C ASP A 332 -6.65 -5.85 -1.19
N PRO A 333 -6.11 -5.45 -0.01
CA PRO A 333 -5.65 -6.42 0.99
C PRO A 333 -6.73 -7.38 1.46
N GLY A 334 -7.96 -6.88 1.68
CA GLY A 334 -9.08 -7.71 2.14
C GLY A 334 -9.63 -8.63 1.04
N LYS A 335 -9.67 -8.14 -0.22
CA LYS A 335 -10.18 -8.92 -1.34
C LYS A 335 -9.24 -10.06 -1.72
N ILE A 336 -7.93 -9.82 -1.76
CA ILE A 336 -6.96 -10.86 -2.14
C ILE A 336 -6.89 -11.99 -1.11
N VAL A 337 -7.02 -11.67 0.19
CA VAL A 337 -7.13 -12.66 1.27
C VAL A 337 -8.36 -13.55 1.07
N LYS A 338 -9.52 -12.94 0.77
CA LYS A 338 -10.77 -13.67 0.50
C LYS A 338 -10.67 -14.50 -0.78
N LEU A 339 -9.96 -14.02 -1.80
CA LEU A 339 -9.72 -14.77 -3.05
C LEU A 339 -8.88 -16.02 -2.78
N ALA A 340 -7.78 -15.91 -2.04
CA ALA A 340 -6.93 -17.04 -1.70
C ALA A 340 -7.71 -18.12 -0.93
N HIS A 341 -8.52 -17.72 0.07
CA HIS A 341 -9.39 -18.64 0.81
C HIS A 341 -10.43 -19.31 -0.12
N ARG A 342 -11.09 -18.54 -0.99
CA ARG A 342 -12.05 -19.09 -1.98
C ARG A 342 -11.41 -20.12 -2.91
N MET A 343 -10.15 -19.90 -3.30
CA MET A 343 -9.38 -20.86 -4.11
C MET A 343 -8.90 -22.07 -3.30
N GLY A 344 -9.18 -22.14 -2.00
CA GLY A 344 -8.81 -23.24 -1.12
C GLY A 344 -7.38 -23.22 -0.60
N HIS A 345 -6.66 -22.10 -0.74
CA HIS A 345 -5.33 -21.94 -0.14
C HIS A 345 -5.45 -21.86 1.38
N LYS A 346 -4.57 -22.55 2.12
CA LYS A 346 -4.59 -22.54 3.59
C LYS A 346 -3.98 -21.28 4.21
N ALA A 347 -3.17 -20.56 3.44
CA ALA A 347 -2.48 -19.36 3.89
C ALA A 347 -2.15 -18.42 2.72
N ILE A 348 -1.91 -17.15 3.05
CA ILE A 348 -1.42 -16.13 2.12
C ILE A 348 -0.53 -15.14 2.89
N ALA A 349 0.56 -14.68 2.27
CA ALA A 349 1.39 -13.61 2.81
C ALA A 349 1.01 -12.23 2.21
N ILE A 350 1.21 -11.17 3.00
CA ILE A 350 1.22 -9.78 2.55
C ILE A 350 2.65 -9.26 2.79
N THR A 351 3.31 -8.83 1.72
CA THR A 351 4.74 -8.42 1.74
C THR A 351 4.97 -7.10 1.03
N ASP A 352 4.18 -6.08 1.37
CA ASP A 352 4.29 -4.75 0.76
C ASP A 352 5.70 -4.14 0.90
N HIS A 353 6.08 -3.28 -0.05
CA HIS A 353 7.37 -2.60 -0.12
C HIS A 353 7.63 -1.67 1.08
N GLY A 354 8.45 -2.11 2.03
CA GLY A 354 8.94 -1.30 3.15
C GLY A 354 7.87 -0.83 4.13
N VAL A 355 6.66 -1.34 4.06
CA VAL A 355 5.51 -0.87 4.85
C VAL A 355 4.66 -2.02 5.40
N CYS A 356 3.78 -1.70 6.37
CA CYS A 356 2.87 -2.65 7.03
C CYS A 356 1.39 -2.20 6.98
N GLN A 357 1.07 -1.16 6.18
CA GLN A 357 -0.27 -0.56 6.19
C GLN A 357 -1.37 -1.47 5.62
N GLY A 358 -1.05 -2.51 4.85
CA GLY A 358 -2.01 -3.51 4.36
C GLY A 358 -2.56 -4.45 5.42
N TYR A 359 -1.89 -4.55 6.58
CA TYR A 359 -2.23 -5.53 7.61
C TYR A 359 -3.62 -5.38 8.23
N PRO A 360 -4.13 -4.17 8.57
CA PRO A 360 -5.43 -4.03 9.18
C PRO A 360 -6.58 -4.58 8.33
N GLU A 361 -6.61 -4.23 7.03
CA GLU A 361 -7.64 -4.70 6.10
C GLU A 361 -7.56 -6.23 5.89
N ALA A 362 -6.32 -6.76 5.70
CA ALA A 362 -6.10 -8.19 5.55
C ALA A 362 -6.47 -8.98 6.82
N MET A 363 -6.12 -8.44 8.00
CA MET A 363 -6.46 -9.02 9.30
C MET A 363 -7.97 -9.11 9.52
N LEU A 364 -8.70 -8.02 9.24
CA LEU A 364 -10.17 -8.02 9.37
C LEU A 364 -10.83 -9.02 8.43
N ALA A 365 -10.34 -9.14 7.19
CA ALA A 365 -10.82 -10.16 6.26
C ALA A 365 -10.52 -11.57 6.76
N THR A 366 -9.35 -11.80 7.36
CA THR A 366 -8.97 -13.07 7.96
C THR A 366 -9.81 -13.41 9.18
N ASP A 367 -10.13 -12.42 10.03
CA ASP A 367 -11.04 -12.62 11.19
C ASP A 367 -12.42 -13.09 10.74
N ASP A 368 -12.95 -12.54 9.63
CA ASP A 368 -14.21 -12.98 9.06
C ASP A 368 -14.16 -14.42 8.52
N ILE A 369 -13.06 -14.78 7.84
CA ILE A 369 -12.83 -16.14 7.34
C ILE A 369 -12.75 -17.14 8.50
N ARG A 370 -12.00 -16.80 9.55
CA ARG A 370 -11.76 -17.68 10.71
C ARG A 370 -13.02 -18.00 11.53
N LYS A 371 -14.10 -17.26 11.36
CA LYS A 371 -15.42 -17.64 11.93
C LYS A 371 -15.92 -18.98 11.37
N LYS A 372 -15.52 -19.37 10.16
CA LYS A 372 -15.91 -20.60 9.47
C LYS A 372 -14.74 -21.57 9.26
N ASP A 373 -13.53 -21.05 9.05
CA ASP A 373 -12.29 -21.79 8.82
C ASP A 373 -11.20 -21.24 9.78
N PRO A 374 -11.16 -21.74 11.04
CA PRO A 374 -10.21 -21.24 12.06
C PRO A 374 -8.74 -21.45 11.70
N ASP A 375 -8.43 -22.39 10.81
CA ASP A 375 -7.06 -22.76 10.44
C ASP A 375 -6.48 -21.88 9.34
N PHE A 376 -7.31 -21.10 8.65
CA PHE A 376 -6.82 -20.19 7.62
C PHE A 376 -5.83 -19.17 8.18
N LYS A 377 -4.66 -19.03 7.52
CA LYS A 377 -3.54 -18.26 8.03
C LYS A 377 -3.22 -17.03 7.19
N LEU A 378 -3.22 -15.86 7.81
CA LEU A 378 -2.58 -14.66 7.27
C LEU A 378 -1.13 -14.60 7.74
N ILE A 379 -0.20 -14.53 6.81
CA ILE A 379 1.24 -14.37 7.06
C ILE A 379 1.59 -12.89 6.89
N TYR A 380 1.98 -12.24 7.98
CA TYR A 380 2.49 -10.88 7.93
C TYR A 380 3.92 -10.87 7.44
N GLY A 381 4.24 -9.98 6.52
CA GLY A 381 5.57 -9.86 5.95
C GLY A 381 5.81 -8.50 5.32
N CYS A 382 7.02 -8.26 4.87
CA CYS A 382 7.43 -7.01 4.23
C CYS A 382 8.53 -7.31 3.23
N GLU A 383 8.46 -6.74 2.03
CA GLU A 383 9.61 -6.70 1.15
C GLU A 383 10.44 -5.47 1.49
N ALA A 384 11.60 -5.70 2.11
CA ALA A 384 12.48 -4.66 2.61
C ALA A 384 13.45 -4.14 1.53
N TYR A 385 13.77 -2.85 1.59
CA TYR A 385 14.86 -2.25 0.81
C TYR A 385 16.19 -2.47 1.54
N PHE A 386 16.72 -3.67 1.41
CA PHE A 386 17.90 -4.15 2.11
C PHE A 386 19.19 -3.51 1.61
N VAL A 387 20.07 -3.14 2.54
CA VAL A 387 21.40 -2.62 2.26
C VAL A 387 22.40 -3.36 3.14
N ASP A 388 23.44 -3.92 2.53
CA ASP A 388 24.53 -4.50 3.29
C ASP A 388 25.49 -3.41 3.78
N ASP A 389 25.32 -3.00 5.03
CA ASP A 389 26.18 -2.05 5.74
C ASP A 389 27.35 -2.74 6.44
N MET A 390 27.40 -4.07 6.37
CA MET A 390 28.48 -4.90 6.89
C MET A 390 29.39 -5.42 5.76
N ILE A 391 29.48 -4.68 4.65
CA ILE A 391 30.32 -5.06 3.52
C ILE A 391 31.76 -5.19 4.02
N PRO A 392 32.39 -6.35 3.89
CA PRO A 392 33.78 -6.50 4.26
C PRO A 392 34.68 -5.56 3.44
N VAL A 393 35.71 -5.06 4.08
CA VAL A 393 36.82 -4.36 3.42
C VAL A 393 37.87 -5.37 3.00
N VAL A 394 38.07 -6.40 3.80
CA VAL A 394 39.05 -7.46 3.61
C VAL A 394 38.34 -8.77 3.27
N TYR A 395 38.78 -9.43 2.20
CA TYR A 395 38.21 -10.65 1.65
C TYR A 395 39.26 -11.74 1.48
N GLY A 396 38.81 -12.99 1.44
CA GLY A 396 39.66 -14.16 1.18
C GLY A 396 40.19 -14.85 2.44
N LYS A 397 40.48 -16.14 2.30
CA LYS A 397 41.08 -16.95 3.37
C LYS A 397 42.55 -16.60 3.51
N GLY A 398 43.04 -16.45 4.77
CA GLY A 398 44.45 -16.13 5.01
C GLY A 398 44.80 -14.63 4.98
N ALA A 399 43.82 -13.75 4.82
CA ALA A 399 44.00 -12.31 4.99
C ALA A 399 44.36 -12.00 6.46
N SER A 400 45.62 -12.10 6.83
CA SER A 400 46.09 -11.86 8.19
C SER A 400 47.51 -11.26 8.19
N GLY A 401 47.86 -10.58 9.25
CA GLY A 401 49.17 -9.99 9.44
C GLY A 401 49.11 -8.52 9.83
N PRO A 402 50.28 -7.90 10.11
CA PRO A 402 50.33 -6.49 10.47
C PRO A 402 50.00 -5.59 9.27
N LEU A 403 49.31 -4.48 9.51
CA LEU A 403 49.03 -3.44 8.49
C LEU A 403 50.31 -2.71 8.03
N SER A 404 51.42 -2.87 8.73
CA SER A 404 52.76 -2.49 8.29
C SER A 404 53.41 -3.53 7.36
N GLY A 405 52.70 -4.60 6.97
CA GLY A 405 53.24 -5.68 6.14
C GLY A 405 53.46 -5.28 4.68
N SER A 406 53.48 -6.30 3.81
CA SER A 406 53.70 -6.15 2.36
C SER A 406 52.37 -6.37 1.65
N PHE A 407 51.96 -5.42 0.80
CA PHE A 407 50.76 -5.42 -0.02
C PHE A 407 51.10 -5.21 -1.50
N VAL A 408 50.23 -5.67 -2.38
CA VAL A 408 50.30 -5.35 -3.82
C VAL A 408 49.07 -4.54 -4.20
N VAL A 409 49.27 -3.25 -4.44
CA VAL A 409 48.21 -2.32 -4.87
C VAL A 409 48.20 -2.32 -6.38
N PHE A 410 47.06 -2.57 -6.99
CA PHE A 410 46.94 -2.75 -8.43
C PHE A 410 45.70 -2.11 -9.00
N ASP A 411 45.71 -1.92 -10.32
CA ASP A 411 44.58 -1.47 -11.11
C ASP A 411 44.58 -2.18 -12.48
N THR A 412 43.43 -2.31 -13.14
CA THR A 412 43.30 -3.01 -14.42
C THR A 412 42.47 -2.20 -15.41
N GLU A 413 42.94 -2.14 -16.65
CA GLU A 413 42.15 -1.65 -17.78
C GLU A 413 41.68 -2.81 -18.66
N THR A 414 40.47 -2.67 -19.21
CA THR A 414 39.75 -3.77 -19.86
C THR A 414 39.00 -3.33 -21.12
N THR A 415 38.60 -4.29 -21.97
CA THR A 415 37.81 -4.00 -23.18
C THR A 415 36.39 -3.52 -22.91
N GLY A 416 35.92 -3.53 -21.64
CA GLY A 416 34.61 -3.09 -21.23
C GLY A 416 34.31 -3.40 -19.76
N LEU A 417 33.07 -3.26 -19.34
CA LEU A 417 32.66 -3.40 -17.93
C LEU A 417 32.08 -4.77 -17.57
N ASN A 418 31.99 -5.71 -18.50
CA ASN A 418 31.48 -7.05 -18.25
C ASN A 418 32.58 -7.96 -17.71
N THR A 419 32.61 -8.15 -16.41
CA THR A 419 33.66 -8.91 -15.72
C THR A 419 33.77 -10.37 -16.14
N GLN A 420 32.80 -10.94 -16.85
CA GLN A 420 32.85 -12.32 -17.33
C GLN A 420 33.29 -12.43 -18.82
N MET A 421 32.98 -11.42 -19.62
CA MET A 421 33.16 -11.46 -21.08
C MET A 421 34.35 -10.62 -21.56
N ASP A 422 34.57 -9.48 -20.89
CA ASP A 422 35.63 -8.57 -21.27
C ASP A 422 37.02 -9.07 -20.92
N LYS A 423 38.01 -8.54 -21.56
CA LYS A 423 39.42 -8.95 -21.46
C LYS A 423 40.29 -7.82 -20.93
N LEU A 424 41.39 -8.18 -20.30
CA LEU A 424 42.42 -7.26 -19.84
C LEU A 424 43.13 -6.64 -21.03
N ILE A 425 43.49 -5.34 -20.94
CA ILE A 425 44.31 -4.60 -21.89
C ILE A 425 45.53 -3.95 -21.21
N GLU A 426 45.50 -3.73 -19.89
CA GLU A 426 46.63 -3.31 -19.06
C GLU A 426 46.46 -3.86 -17.64
N ILE A 427 47.55 -4.27 -17.00
CA ILE A 427 47.63 -4.58 -15.58
C ILE A 427 48.82 -3.86 -15.00
N SER A 428 48.58 -2.99 -14.01
CA SER A 428 49.63 -2.29 -13.30
C SER A 428 49.53 -2.53 -11.81
N ALA A 429 50.64 -2.69 -11.13
CA ALA A 429 50.69 -2.91 -9.70
C ALA A 429 51.94 -2.26 -9.09
N VAL A 430 51.81 -1.90 -7.82
CA VAL A 430 52.93 -1.46 -7.00
C VAL A 430 52.98 -2.25 -5.68
N ARG A 431 54.17 -2.57 -5.22
CA ARG A 431 54.37 -3.20 -3.92
C ARG A 431 54.51 -2.11 -2.86
N VAL A 432 53.73 -2.23 -1.80
CA VAL A 432 53.80 -1.34 -0.63
C VAL A 432 54.33 -2.13 0.56
N GLU A 433 55.41 -1.68 1.13
CA GLU A 433 56.03 -2.28 2.30
C GLU A 433 56.28 -1.22 3.37
N ASN A 434 55.83 -1.49 4.61
CA ASN A 434 55.92 -0.51 5.71
C ASN A 434 55.37 0.90 5.32
N GLY A 435 54.26 0.94 4.58
CA GLY A 435 53.63 2.20 4.11
C GLY A 435 54.41 2.96 3.05
N LYS A 436 55.37 2.30 2.33
CA LYS A 436 56.14 2.91 1.23
C LYS A 436 56.11 2.03 -0.01
N ILE A 437 56.02 2.69 -1.18
CA ILE A 437 56.13 2.00 -2.47
C ILE A 437 57.59 1.57 -2.70
N THR A 438 57.80 0.27 -3.00
CA THR A 438 59.15 -0.36 -3.12
C THR A 438 59.42 -0.89 -4.53
N GLU A 439 58.44 -1.40 -5.23
CA GLU A 439 58.57 -2.03 -6.56
C GLU A 439 57.34 -1.82 -7.39
N ALA A 440 57.44 -1.79 -8.69
CA ALA A 440 56.34 -1.62 -9.64
C ALA A 440 56.32 -2.72 -10.71
N PHE A 441 55.17 -3.10 -11.13
CA PHE A 441 54.89 -3.99 -12.25
C PHE A 441 53.92 -3.27 -13.19
N ASP A 442 54.18 -3.27 -14.49
CA ASP A 442 53.32 -2.68 -15.49
C ASP A 442 53.41 -3.45 -16.79
N THR A 443 52.26 -3.83 -17.36
CA THR A 443 52.23 -4.56 -18.63
C THR A 443 50.97 -4.27 -19.40
N PHE A 444 51.07 -3.93 -20.67
CA PHE A 444 49.98 -4.04 -21.62
C PHE A 444 49.64 -5.51 -21.85
N VAL A 445 48.40 -5.75 -22.27
CA VAL A 445 47.89 -7.07 -22.55
C VAL A 445 47.21 -7.08 -23.91
N ASP A 446 47.57 -8.01 -24.79
CA ASP A 446 46.93 -8.19 -26.09
C ASP A 446 45.63 -8.99 -25.91
N PRO A 447 44.44 -8.35 -26.00
CA PRO A 447 43.17 -9.02 -25.82
C PRO A 447 42.82 -9.99 -26.98
N ALA A 448 43.64 -10.03 -28.05
CA ALA A 448 43.38 -10.75 -29.30
C ALA A 448 42.00 -10.40 -29.92
N MET A 449 41.56 -9.17 -29.75
CA MET A 449 40.36 -8.58 -30.35
C MET A 449 40.51 -7.05 -30.42
N PRO A 450 39.80 -6.38 -31.36
CA PRO A 450 39.83 -4.91 -31.42
C PRO A 450 39.33 -4.26 -30.12
N ILE A 451 40.04 -3.23 -29.65
CA ILE A 451 39.63 -2.46 -28.48
C ILE A 451 38.50 -1.51 -28.89
N PRO A 452 37.33 -1.54 -28.18
CA PRO A 452 36.20 -0.67 -28.50
C PRO A 452 36.60 0.82 -28.46
N SER A 453 36.08 1.62 -29.39
CA SER A 453 36.42 3.05 -29.50
C SER A 453 36.15 3.84 -28.21
N LYS A 454 35.10 3.52 -27.50
CA LYS A 454 34.78 4.10 -26.17
C LYS A 454 35.86 3.83 -25.14
N VAL A 455 36.49 2.66 -25.17
CA VAL A 455 37.56 2.30 -24.24
C VAL A 455 38.83 3.08 -24.64
N VAL A 456 39.13 3.15 -25.95
CA VAL A 456 40.23 3.95 -26.44
C VAL A 456 40.08 5.43 -26.05
N GLU A 457 38.89 6.01 -26.16
CA GLU A 457 38.60 7.38 -25.73
C GLU A 457 38.81 7.59 -24.22
N LEU A 458 38.47 6.57 -23.40
CA LEU A 458 38.56 6.64 -21.95
C LEU A 458 40.00 6.43 -21.45
N THR A 459 40.66 5.36 -21.90
CA THR A 459 41.96 4.90 -21.38
C THR A 459 43.14 5.41 -22.17
N GLY A 460 42.94 5.86 -23.41
CA GLY A 460 43.97 6.18 -24.36
C GLY A 460 44.70 4.96 -24.97
N ILE A 461 44.35 3.73 -24.52
CA ILE A 461 44.99 2.49 -24.99
C ILE A 461 44.34 2.06 -26.30
N ASN A 462 45.15 1.86 -27.32
CA ASN A 462 44.67 1.43 -28.63
C ASN A 462 45.36 0.14 -29.11
N ASP A 463 44.82 -0.46 -30.17
CA ASP A 463 45.34 -1.73 -30.71
C ASP A 463 46.84 -1.72 -31.01
N GLY A 464 47.40 -0.55 -31.43
CA GLY A 464 48.81 -0.43 -31.69
C GLY A 464 49.71 -0.52 -30.46
N MET A 465 49.19 -0.11 -29.29
CA MET A 465 49.93 -0.15 -28.02
C MET A 465 49.95 -1.55 -27.39
N VAL A 466 48.94 -2.34 -27.62
CA VAL A 466 48.86 -3.72 -27.11
C VAL A 466 49.42 -4.75 -28.09
N ALA A 467 49.69 -4.35 -29.34
CA ALA A 467 50.26 -5.23 -30.35
C ALA A 467 51.65 -5.74 -29.94
N GLY A 468 51.78 -7.06 -29.77
CA GLY A 468 53.02 -7.70 -29.31
C GLY A 468 53.20 -7.75 -27.79
N ALA A 469 52.22 -7.24 -27.00
CA ALA A 469 52.20 -7.45 -25.57
C ALA A 469 51.84 -8.93 -25.24
N PRO A 470 52.11 -9.36 -24.01
CA PRO A 470 51.69 -10.70 -23.56
C PRO A 470 50.19 -10.92 -23.75
N ASP A 471 49.78 -12.16 -24.06
CA ASP A 471 48.39 -12.56 -24.02
C ASP A 471 47.86 -12.55 -22.59
N PRO A 472 46.52 -12.53 -22.38
CA PRO A 472 45.90 -12.41 -21.06
C PRO A 472 46.35 -13.49 -20.07
N ASP A 473 46.61 -14.71 -20.51
CA ASP A 473 47.04 -15.82 -19.66
C ASP A 473 48.48 -15.63 -19.18
N THR A 474 49.35 -15.15 -20.06
CA THR A 474 50.76 -14.86 -19.77
C THR A 474 50.87 -13.65 -18.85
N ALA A 475 50.15 -12.55 -19.14
CA ALA A 475 50.15 -11.35 -18.32
C ALA A 475 49.62 -11.62 -16.90
N LEU A 476 48.56 -12.41 -16.79
CA LEU A 476 47.99 -12.80 -15.49
C LEU A 476 49.01 -13.62 -14.66
N LYS A 477 49.71 -14.60 -15.26
CA LYS A 477 50.76 -15.38 -14.58
C LYS A 477 51.88 -14.51 -14.07
N GLN A 478 52.34 -13.56 -14.89
CA GLN A 478 53.39 -12.60 -14.48
C GLN A 478 52.94 -11.73 -13.33
N PHE A 479 51.67 -11.24 -13.36
CA PHE A 479 51.08 -10.49 -12.26
C PHE A 479 50.99 -11.32 -10.98
N LEU A 480 50.51 -12.55 -11.06
CA LEU A 480 50.43 -13.43 -9.90
C LEU A 480 51.80 -13.83 -9.31
N GLU A 481 52.82 -13.94 -10.16
CA GLU A 481 54.22 -14.15 -9.72
C GLU A 481 54.73 -12.91 -8.96
N PHE A 482 54.47 -11.69 -9.50
CA PHE A 482 54.77 -10.42 -8.80
C PHE A 482 54.02 -10.29 -7.46
N ALA A 483 52.74 -10.68 -7.44
CA ALA A 483 51.92 -10.62 -6.24
C ALA A 483 52.35 -11.61 -5.17
N GLY A 484 52.77 -12.83 -5.58
CA GLY A 484 53.03 -13.92 -4.63
C GLY A 484 51.84 -14.20 -3.74
N ASP A 485 52.05 -14.48 -2.46
CA ASP A 485 50.99 -14.75 -1.47
C ASP A 485 50.46 -13.48 -0.75
N ARG A 486 50.81 -12.30 -1.27
CA ARG A 486 50.47 -11.01 -0.63
C ARG A 486 49.01 -10.70 -0.74
N VAL A 487 48.51 -9.86 0.18
CA VAL A 487 47.20 -9.25 0.12
C VAL A 487 47.20 -8.23 -1.02
N LEU A 488 46.25 -8.40 -1.97
CA LEU A 488 46.00 -7.47 -3.05
C LEU A 488 45.18 -6.28 -2.58
N VAL A 489 45.34 -5.12 -3.19
CA VAL A 489 44.52 -3.93 -2.88
C VAL A 489 44.14 -3.27 -4.20
N ALA A 490 42.83 -3.05 -4.43
CA ALA A 490 42.36 -2.26 -5.54
C ALA A 490 41.16 -1.38 -5.16
N HIS A 491 40.77 -0.44 -5.99
CA HIS A 491 39.64 0.46 -5.73
C HIS A 491 38.35 -0.06 -6.38
N ASN A 492 37.36 -0.44 -5.61
CA ASN A 492 36.23 -1.22 -6.06
C ASN A 492 36.62 -2.67 -6.47
N ALA A 493 37.64 -3.17 -5.82
CA ALA A 493 38.26 -4.47 -6.11
C ALA A 493 37.23 -5.60 -6.22
N HIS A 494 36.34 -5.69 -5.22
CA HIS A 494 35.29 -6.72 -5.14
C HIS A 494 34.26 -6.56 -6.26
N GLY A 495 33.99 -5.31 -6.69
CA GLY A 495 33.03 -4.98 -7.73
C GLY A 495 33.53 -5.23 -9.14
N PHE A 496 34.84 -5.09 -9.39
CA PHE A 496 35.37 -5.07 -10.76
C PHE A 496 36.68 -5.85 -10.96
N ASP A 497 37.79 -5.42 -10.40
CA ASP A 497 39.12 -5.98 -10.72
C ASP A 497 39.25 -7.46 -10.36
N ILE A 498 38.84 -7.83 -9.17
CA ILE A 498 38.97 -9.22 -8.73
C ILE A 498 38.10 -10.16 -9.58
N PRO A 499 36.82 -9.89 -9.89
CA PRO A 499 36.01 -10.71 -10.80
C PRO A 499 36.63 -10.89 -12.18
N ILE A 500 37.27 -9.85 -12.76
CA ILE A 500 37.94 -9.94 -14.05
C ILE A 500 39.19 -10.83 -13.95
N LEU A 501 40.02 -10.65 -12.93
CA LEU A 501 41.19 -11.51 -12.71
C LEU A 501 40.77 -12.97 -12.46
N GLN A 502 39.71 -13.20 -11.70
CA GLN A 502 39.18 -14.55 -11.49
C GLN A 502 38.64 -15.18 -12.78
N ALA A 503 37.95 -14.38 -13.63
CA ALA A 503 37.51 -14.87 -14.93
C ALA A 503 38.67 -15.20 -15.87
N ALA A 504 39.70 -14.36 -15.87
CA ALA A 504 40.94 -14.62 -16.61
C ALA A 504 41.65 -15.88 -16.07
N ALA A 505 41.76 -16.03 -14.75
CA ALA A 505 42.37 -17.20 -14.11
C ALA A 505 41.63 -18.51 -14.46
N ARG A 506 40.31 -18.49 -14.48
CA ARG A 506 39.50 -19.63 -14.92
C ARG A 506 39.77 -20.02 -16.39
N ARG A 507 39.91 -19.03 -17.27
CA ARG A 507 40.21 -19.27 -18.68
C ARG A 507 41.62 -19.85 -18.85
N ALA A 508 42.57 -19.32 -18.09
CA ALA A 508 43.99 -19.74 -18.12
C ALA A 508 44.25 -21.08 -17.39
N GLY A 509 43.23 -21.63 -16.67
CA GLY A 509 43.43 -22.81 -15.83
C GLY A 509 44.38 -22.60 -14.65
N VAL A 510 44.47 -21.37 -14.16
CA VAL A 510 45.33 -20.93 -13.04
C VAL A 510 44.46 -20.69 -11.81
N GLU A 511 44.97 -21.11 -10.65
CA GLU A 511 44.27 -20.89 -9.38
C GLU A 511 44.54 -19.47 -8.85
N PHE A 512 43.48 -18.70 -8.56
CA PHE A 512 43.56 -17.38 -7.94
C PHE A 512 43.20 -17.49 -6.47
N ARG A 513 44.20 -17.36 -5.56
CA ARG A 513 44.05 -17.56 -4.12
C ARG A 513 44.27 -16.32 -3.26
N ASN A 514 44.80 -15.25 -3.81
CA ASN A 514 45.19 -14.09 -3.04
C ASN A 514 44.01 -13.48 -2.28
N PRO A 515 44.18 -13.24 -0.98
CA PRO A 515 43.24 -12.38 -0.24
C PRO A 515 43.37 -10.94 -0.73
N TYR A 516 42.35 -10.12 -0.55
CA TYR A 516 42.35 -8.75 -1.02
C TYR A 516 41.61 -7.78 -0.11
N ILE A 517 42.00 -6.49 -0.23
CA ILE A 517 41.37 -5.34 0.41
C ILE A 517 40.71 -4.51 -0.69
N ASP A 518 39.43 -4.15 -0.50
CA ASP A 518 38.74 -3.18 -1.31
C ASP A 518 38.84 -1.80 -0.67
N SER A 519 39.57 -0.90 -1.31
CA SER A 519 39.81 0.45 -0.78
C SER A 519 38.58 1.37 -0.87
N LEU A 520 37.59 1.07 -1.71
CA LEU A 520 36.36 1.85 -1.80
C LEU A 520 35.51 1.80 -0.53
N PRO A 521 35.09 0.62 -0.01
CA PRO A 521 34.37 0.56 1.26
C PRO A 521 35.26 1.02 2.46
N MET A 522 36.57 0.85 2.35
CA MET A 522 37.52 1.35 3.35
C MET A 522 37.51 2.88 3.41
N ALA A 523 37.55 3.56 2.24
CA ALA A 523 37.45 5.02 2.15
C ALA A 523 36.12 5.53 2.68
N GLN A 524 35.04 4.85 2.36
CA GLN A 524 33.69 5.19 2.84
C GLN A 524 33.58 5.12 4.36
N ALA A 525 34.25 4.16 5.00
CA ALA A 525 34.27 4.01 6.44
C ALA A 525 35.21 5.02 7.15
N LEU A 526 36.37 5.31 6.54
CA LEU A 526 37.35 6.24 7.12
C LEU A 526 36.97 7.72 6.93
N TYR A 527 36.36 8.07 5.75
CA TYR A 527 36.10 9.45 5.33
C TYR A 527 34.61 9.68 5.02
N PRO A 528 33.69 9.52 5.97
CA PRO A 528 32.26 9.67 5.73
C PRO A 528 31.91 11.10 5.31
N GLY A 529 30.92 11.25 4.41
CA GLY A 529 30.40 12.57 4.01
C GLY A 529 30.97 13.14 2.72
N LEU A 530 31.85 12.45 2.01
CA LEU A 530 32.31 12.88 0.69
C LEU A 530 31.17 12.77 -0.34
N GLY A 531 31.09 13.68 -1.29
CA GLY A 531 30.08 13.69 -2.35
C GLY A 531 30.11 12.46 -3.27
N ASN A 532 31.30 11.87 -3.45
CA ASN A 532 31.56 10.57 -4.06
C ASN A 532 32.94 10.05 -3.59
N TYR A 533 33.23 8.79 -3.87
CA TYR A 533 34.47 8.12 -3.47
C TYR A 533 35.31 7.66 -4.67
N LYS A 534 35.22 8.37 -5.79
CA LYS A 534 36.17 8.16 -6.89
C LYS A 534 37.58 8.43 -6.41
N LEU A 535 38.55 7.80 -7.04
CA LEU A 535 39.98 7.89 -6.68
C LEU A 535 40.44 9.36 -6.57
N ASP A 536 40.09 10.20 -7.55
CA ASP A 536 40.31 11.64 -7.54
C ASP A 536 39.76 12.37 -6.31
N THR A 537 38.54 12.06 -5.96
CA THR A 537 37.87 12.76 -4.85
C THR A 537 38.55 12.41 -3.53
N VAL A 538 38.91 11.13 -3.36
CA VAL A 538 39.64 10.67 -2.19
C VAL A 538 41.07 11.27 -2.16
N ASN A 539 41.75 11.25 -3.30
CA ASN A 539 43.08 11.81 -3.45
C ASN A 539 43.11 13.30 -3.08
N LYS A 540 42.16 14.08 -3.60
CA LYS A 540 41.99 15.50 -3.29
C LYS A 540 41.68 15.76 -1.84
N TYR A 541 40.81 14.93 -1.23
CA TYR A 541 40.44 15.05 0.19
C TYR A 541 41.64 14.81 1.10
N LEU A 542 42.52 13.88 0.72
CA LEU A 542 43.75 13.57 1.45
C LEU A 542 44.92 14.49 1.11
N GLU A 543 44.70 15.53 0.27
CA GLU A 543 45.70 16.50 -0.16
C GLU A 543 46.96 15.88 -0.82
N LEU A 544 46.76 14.73 -1.49
CA LEU A 544 47.83 14.00 -2.16
C LEU A 544 48.12 14.61 -3.55
N PRO A 545 49.34 14.37 -4.16
CA PRO A 545 49.69 14.88 -5.48
C PRO A 545 48.69 14.48 -6.55
N LYS A 546 48.46 15.35 -7.54
CA LYS A 546 47.63 15.05 -8.72
C LYS A 546 48.29 14.00 -9.59
N PHE A 547 47.50 13.14 -10.20
CA PHE A 547 47.91 12.07 -11.12
C PHE A 547 47.09 12.10 -12.40
N ASN A 548 47.53 11.38 -13.44
CA ASN A 548 46.77 11.25 -14.70
C ASN A 548 45.86 10.02 -14.61
N HIS A 549 44.59 10.22 -14.85
CA HIS A 549 43.58 9.13 -14.79
C HIS A 549 43.59 8.29 -16.07
N HIS A 550 43.02 7.08 -15.89
CA HIS A 550 42.79 6.10 -16.96
C HIS A 550 44.07 5.55 -17.59
N ARG A 551 45.10 5.43 -16.77
CA ARG A 551 46.30 4.64 -16.99
C ARG A 551 46.55 3.83 -15.76
N ALA A 552 46.48 2.49 -15.84
CA ALA A 552 46.53 1.62 -14.68
C ALA A 552 47.79 1.87 -13.82
N GLY A 553 48.92 2.24 -14.41
CA GLY A 553 50.14 2.56 -13.67
C GLY A 553 50.02 3.80 -12.77
N ASP A 554 49.47 4.90 -13.31
CA ASP A 554 49.26 6.14 -12.58
C ASP A 554 48.14 5.94 -11.51
N ASP A 555 47.08 5.19 -11.85
CA ASP A 555 45.97 4.88 -10.93
C ASP A 555 46.42 3.94 -9.80
N ALA A 556 47.25 2.91 -10.08
CA ALA A 556 47.82 2.03 -9.05
C ALA A 556 48.77 2.77 -8.09
N ALA A 557 49.61 3.70 -8.64
CA ALA A 557 50.49 4.52 -7.81
C ALA A 557 49.72 5.51 -6.91
N ALA A 558 48.70 6.17 -7.47
CA ALA A 558 47.81 7.06 -6.71
C ALA A 558 47.03 6.32 -5.64
N LEU A 559 46.49 5.14 -5.98
CA LEU A 559 45.83 4.27 -5.00
C LEU A 559 46.77 3.81 -3.89
N ALA A 560 48.03 3.50 -4.22
CA ALA A 560 49.01 3.13 -3.22
C ALA A 560 49.32 4.28 -2.24
N ALA A 561 49.40 5.51 -2.72
CA ALA A 561 49.55 6.70 -1.87
C ALA A 561 48.33 6.90 -0.95
N ILE A 562 47.12 6.76 -1.50
CA ILE A 562 45.87 6.79 -0.75
C ILE A 562 45.83 5.67 0.30
N PHE A 563 46.18 4.44 -0.10
CA PHE A 563 46.23 3.29 0.77
C PHE A 563 47.21 3.47 1.93
N CYS A 564 48.40 3.98 1.68
CA CYS A 564 49.37 4.32 2.75
C CYS A 564 48.77 5.29 3.76
N LYS A 565 48.03 6.31 3.31
CA LYS A 565 47.32 7.22 4.20
C LYS A 565 46.21 6.55 4.99
N MET A 566 45.44 5.67 4.36
CA MET A 566 44.41 4.87 5.04
C MET A 566 45.01 3.96 6.12
N LEU A 567 46.19 3.40 5.90
CA LEU A 567 46.88 2.59 6.91
C LEU A 567 47.27 3.43 8.16
N GLU A 568 47.71 4.70 7.94
CA GLU A 568 47.95 5.63 9.04
C GLU A 568 46.67 5.91 9.85
N ASP A 569 45.56 6.16 9.15
CA ASP A 569 44.27 6.48 9.74
C ASP A 569 43.64 5.26 10.47
N LEU A 570 43.85 4.03 9.97
CA LEU A 570 43.51 2.79 10.68
C LEU A 570 44.33 2.64 11.96
N ALA A 571 45.63 2.90 11.88
CA ALA A 571 46.52 2.84 13.07
C ALA A 571 46.09 3.87 14.14
N ALA A 572 45.64 5.07 13.72
CA ALA A 572 45.10 6.10 14.62
C ALA A 572 43.80 5.66 15.31
N LYS A 573 43.08 4.70 14.73
CA LYS A 573 41.89 4.03 15.32
C LYS A 573 42.26 2.76 16.10
N ASP A 574 43.52 2.51 16.35
CA ASP A 574 44.08 1.30 17.01
C ASP A 574 43.78 -0.03 16.26
N ILE A 575 43.51 0.07 14.95
CA ILE A 575 43.38 -1.09 14.07
C ILE A 575 44.79 -1.34 13.45
N ARG A 576 45.45 -2.42 13.81
CA ARG A 576 46.85 -2.68 13.46
C ARG A 576 47.07 -3.94 12.63
N ARG A 577 46.03 -4.78 12.49
CA ARG A 577 46.11 -6.07 11.80
C ARG A 577 45.04 -6.16 10.72
N VAL A 578 45.32 -6.84 9.63
CA VAL A 578 44.43 -7.01 8.48
C VAL A 578 43.12 -7.68 8.89
N GLU A 579 43.17 -8.71 9.72
CA GLU A 579 42.01 -9.45 10.21
C GLU A 579 41.06 -8.61 11.08
N ASP A 580 41.56 -7.52 11.70
CA ASP A 580 40.74 -6.65 12.56
C ASP A 580 40.04 -5.52 11.79
N VAL A 581 40.40 -5.29 10.50
CA VAL A 581 39.87 -4.15 9.71
C VAL A 581 38.35 -4.22 9.56
N ASN A 582 37.81 -5.39 9.25
CA ASN A 582 36.36 -5.57 9.07
C ASN A 582 35.54 -5.30 10.34
N THR A 583 36.06 -5.68 11.50
CA THR A 583 35.40 -5.47 12.79
C THR A 583 35.63 -4.06 13.34
N GLY A 584 36.82 -3.51 13.12
CA GLY A 584 37.23 -2.20 13.65
C GLY A 584 36.62 -1.00 12.93
N LEU A 585 36.28 -1.13 11.66
CA LEU A 585 35.66 -0.04 10.90
C LEU A 585 34.16 0.13 11.13
N GLY A 586 33.47 -0.91 11.65
CA GLY A 586 32.03 -0.84 11.97
C GLY A 586 31.10 -0.63 10.78
N GLY A 587 29.77 -0.53 11.04
CA GLY A 587 28.76 -0.31 9.99
C GLY A 587 28.86 1.08 9.36
N ASN A 588 28.85 1.13 8.05
CA ASN A 588 29.06 2.36 7.28
C ASN A 588 27.75 3.01 6.84
N LYS A 589 27.38 4.18 7.40
CA LYS A 589 26.16 4.93 7.04
C LYS A 589 26.16 5.44 5.58
N GLU A 590 27.31 5.62 4.94
CA GLU A 590 27.37 6.02 3.53
C GLU A 590 26.84 4.92 2.59
N VAL A 591 26.90 3.67 3.02
CA VAL A 591 26.32 2.53 2.31
C VAL A 591 24.81 2.69 2.07
N LEU A 592 24.11 3.44 2.93
CA LEU A 592 22.68 3.72 2.75
C LEU A 592 22.39 4.46 1.43
N LYS A 593 23.36 5.18 0.86
CA LYS A 593 23.23 5.86 -0.43
C LYS A 593 23.45 4.91 -1.62
N LYS A 594 23.98 3.70 -1.40
CA LYS A 594 24.18 2.68 -2.44
C LYS A 594 22.86 2.10 -2.96
N LYS A 595 22.97 1.32 -4.03
CA LYS A 595 21.87 0.53 -4.58
C LYS A 595 21.41 -0.48 -3.51
N TYR A 596 20.11 -0.55 -3.29
CA TYR A 596 19.49 -1.52 -2.38
C TYR A 596 19.16 -2.81 -3.12
N HIS A 597 18.93 -3.85 -2.36
CA HIS A 597 18.37 -5.12 -2.79
C HIS A 597 16.98 -5.31 -2.18
N HIS A 598 16.16 -6.13 -2.79
CA HIS A 598 14.93 -6.60 -2.18
C HIS A 598 15.24 -7.78 -1.26
N LEU A 599 14.50 -7.88 -0.17
CA LEU A 599 14.60 -8.95 0.81
C LEU A 599 13.23 -9.19 1.42
N ILE A 600 12.74 -10.44 1.39
CA ILE A 600 11.47 -10.80 2.02
C ILE A 600 11.69 -11.05 3.51
N ILE A 601 10.86 -10.42 4.32
CA ILE A 601 10.74 -10.69 5.74
C ILE A 601 9.36 -11.30 5.99
N LEU A 602 9.29 -12.52 6.53
CA LEU A 602 8.05 -13.13 7.00
C LEU A 602 8.07 -13.21 8.53
N VAL A 603 6.96 -12.87 9.14
CA VAL A 603 6.80 -12.89 10.60
C VAL A 603 6.41 -14.28 11.05
N LYS A 604 7.22 -14.88 11.92
CA LYS A 604 6.99 -16.22 12.44
C LYS A 604 6.02 -16.25 13.62
N ASN A 605 6.08 -15.25 14.50
CA ASN A 605 5.30 -15.17 15.73
C ASN A 605 5.17 -13.72 16.22
N GLN A 606 4.53 -13.51 17.38
CA GLN A 606 4.31 -12.20 17.97
C GLN A 606 5.61 -11.41 18.25
N VAL A 607 6.71 -12.10 18.61
CA VAL A 607 8.03 -11.44 18.81
C VAL A 607 8.53 -10.89 17.48
N GLY A 608 8.46 -11.70 16.42
CA GLY A 608 8.85 -11.28 15.08
C GLY A 608 8.01 -10.10 14.57
N LEU A 609 6.71 -10.05 14.86
CA LEU A 609 5.86 -8.92 14.48
C LEU A 609 6.32 -7.61 15.13
N LYS A 610 6.62 -7.64 16.43
CA LYS A 610 7.18 -6.49 17.14
C LYS A 610 8.54 -6.07 16.57
N ASN A 611 9.38 -7.05 16.23
CA ASN A 611 10.69 -6.78 15.64
C ASN A 611 10.56 -6.19 14.23
N LEU A 612 9.64 -6.70 13.40
CA LEU A 612 9.36 -6.12 12.08
C LEU A 612 8.90 -4.66 12.21
N TYR A 613 8.01 -4.33 13.15
CA TYR A 613 7.59 -2.94 13.37
C TYR A 613 8.74 -2.03 13.76
N LYS A 614 9.68 -2.50 14.59
CA LYS A 614 10.90 -1.74 14.94
C LYS A 614 11.78 -1.51 13.71
N ILE A 615 11.99 -2.56 12.88
CA ILE A 615 12.77 -2.47 11.64
C ILE A 615 12.14 -1.45 10.70
N VAL A 616 10.84 -1.55 10.43
CA VAL A 616 10.13 -0.64 9.53
C VAL A 616 10.15 0.80 10.09
N SER A 617 9.95 0.98 11.40
CA SER A 617 10.03 2.30 12.03
C SER A 617 11.42 2.92 11.89
N ALA A 618 12.48 2.19 12.23
CA ALA A 618 13.85 2.68 12.07
C ALA A 618 14.19 2.96 10.61
N ALA A 619 13.72 2.12 9.67
CA ALA A 619 13.93 2.34 8.24
C ALA A 619 13.35 3.68 7.75
N HIS A 620 12.21 4.12 8.33
CA HIS A 620 11.57 5.38 7.97
C HIS A 620 12.11 6.59 8.73
N THR A 621 12.57 6.42 9.97
CA THR A 621 12.99 7.54 10.82
C THR A 621 14.50 7.77 10.83
N GLU A 622 15.31 6.72 10.73
CA GLU A 622 16.76 6.78 10.91
C GLU A 622 17.55 6.46 9.62
N TYR A 623 16.99 5.56 8.78
CA TYR A 623 17.68 5.02 7.61
C TYR A 623 17.01 5.37 6.28
N PHE A 624 16.18 6.39 6.26
CA PHE A 624 15.48 6.82 5.05
C PHE A 624 16.43 7.55 4.07
N PHE A 625 16.55 6.98 2.87
CA PHE A 625 17.19 7.66 1.74
C PHE A 625 16.44 7.33 0.45
N LYS A 626 15.56 8.23 0.00
CA LYS A 626 14.60 8.05 -1.12
C LYS A 626 13.60 6.91 -0.90
N ARG A 627 13.97 5.87 -0.15
CA ARG A 627 13.19 4.70 0.25
C ARG A 627 13.57 4.34 1.69
N PRO A 628 12.72 3.67 2.45
CA PRO A 628 13.06 3.21 3.80
C PRO A 628 14.07 2.06 3.73
N ARG A 629 15.34 2.35 4.00
CA ARG A 629 16.43 1.37 3.91
C ARG A 629 16.47 0.48 5.15
N VAL A 630 16.76 -0.78 4.95
CA VAL A 630 16.96 -1.74 6.05
C VAL A 630 18.41 -2.22 6.02
N PRO A 631 19.29 -1.69 6.89
CA PRO A 631 20.67 -2.16 7.03
C PRO A 631 20.71 -3.61 7.52
N ARG A 632 21.71 -4.38 7.07
CA ARG A 632 21.97 -5.75 7.58
C ARG A 632 22.18 -5.77 9.09
N SER A 633 22.87 -4.79 9.63
CA SER A 633 23.11 -4.63 11.07
C SER A 633 21.81 -4.49 11.86
N LEU A 634 20.88 -3.65 11.39
CA LEU A 634 19.56 -3.49 12.00
C LEU A 634 18.74 -4.80 11.92
N LEU A 635 18.78 -5.46 10.77
CA LEU A 635 18.07 -6.71 10.56
C LEU A 635 18.61 -7.83 11.47
N ASN A 636 19.93 -7.90 11.65
CA ASN A 636 20.57 -8.85 12.57
C ASN A 636 20.17 -8.56 14.03
N GLN A 637 20.06 -7.28 14.42
CA GLN A 637 19.64 -6.89 15.78
C GLN A 637 18.23 -7.36 16.13
N TYR A 638 17.32 -7.36 15.16
CA TYR A 638 15.90 -7.71 15.33
C TYR A 638 15.51 -9.00 14.62
N ARG A 639 16.46 -9.93 14.42
CA ARG A 639 16.29 -11.17 13.66
C ARG A 639 15.30 -12.16 14.28
N GLU A 640 15.13 -12.15 15.59
CA GLU A 640 14.32 -13.11 16.33
C GLU A 640 12.86 -13.08 15.88
N GLY A 641 12.26 -14.24 15.64
CA GLY A 641 10.90 -14.42 15.22
C GLY A 641 10.63 -14.04 13.75
N LEU A 642 11.67 -13.83 12.93
CA LEU A 642 11.59 -13.54 11.51
C LEU A 642 12.16 -14.68 10.67
N LEU A 643 11.61 -14.86 9.47
CA LEU A 643 12.14 -15.69 8.40
C LEU A 643 12.52 -14.77 7.24
N LEU A 644 13.73 -14.88 6.71
CA LEU A 644 14.22 -14.08 5.62
C LEU A 644 14.29 -14.88 4.33
N GLY A 645 13.76 -14.30 3.25
CA GLY A 645 13.80 -14.81 1.88
C GLY A 645 14.69 -13.98 0.96
N SER A 646 15.25 -14.63 -0.06
CA SER A 646 16.16 -13.99 -1.02
C SER A 646 15.51 -13.01 -1.97
N ALA A 647 14.19 -12.92 -1.97
CA ALA A 647 13.34 -12.07 -2.82
C ALA A 647 13.48 -12.35 -4.34
N CYS A 648 12.99 -11.40 -5.14
CA CYS A 648 12.89 -11.42 -6.60
C CYS A 648 14.26 -11.20 -7.30
N GLU A 649 14.24 -10.86 -8.58
CA GLU A 649 15.43 -10.52 -9.37
C GLU A 649 16.17 -9.29 -8.84
N ALA A 650 15.50 -8.44 -8.07
CA ALA A 650 16.11 -7.30 -7.40
C ALA A 650 16.83 -7.69 -6.08
N GLY A 651 16.72 -8.94 -5.65
CA GLY A 651 17.41 -9.49 -4.49
C GLY A 651 18.92 -9.58 -4.66
N GLU A 652 19.63 -9.64 -3.53
CA GLU A 652 21.10 -9.73 -3.51
C GLU A 652 21.58 -11.01 -4.21
N LEU A 653 20.98 -12.15 -3.89
CA LEU A 653 21.37 -13.46 -4.43
C LEU A 653 21.16 -13.53 -5.95
N TYR A 654 19.97 -13.17 -6.42
CA TYR A 654 19.66 -13.25 -7.85
C TYR A 654 20.56 -12.32 -8.68
N ARG A 655 20.81 -11.09 -8.21
CA ARG A 655 21.76 -10.16 -8.85
C ARG A 655 23.18 -10.69 -8.85
N ALA A 656 23.62 -11.37 -7.80
CA ALA A 656 24.93 -12.00 -7.76
C ALA A 656 25.04 -13.15 -8.79
N ILE A 657 23.98 -13.94 -9.00
CA ILE A 657 23.91 -14.98 -10.02
C ILE A 657 23.98 -14.36 -11.42
N VAL A 658 23.19 -13.33 -11.70
CA VAL A 658 23.22 -12.59 -12.99
C VAL A 658 24.59 -11.98 -13.25
N ALA A 659 25.27 -11.50 -12.22
CA ALA A 659 26.64 -10.95 -12.31
C ALA A 659 27.73 -12.05 -12.47
N GLY A 660 27.35 -13.34 -12.46
CA GLY A 660 28.27 -14.45 -12.66
C GLY A 660 29.26 -14.66 -11.50
N ARG A 661 28.84 -14.34 -10.25
CA ARG A 661 29.66 -14.60 -9.06
C ARG A 661 29.94 -16.09 -8.91
N ASP A 662 31.09 -16.41 -8.30
CA ASP A 662 31.47 -17.79 -8.08
C ASP A 662 30.59 -18.49 -7.03
N MET A 663 30.64 -19.82 -7.00
CA MET A 663 29.77 -20.64 -6.16
C MET A 663 30.03 -20.40 -4.66
N ASP A 664 31.25 -20.10 -4.22
CA ASP A 664 31.55 -19.87 -2.81
C ASP A 664 30.95 -18.55 -2.33
N GLU A 665 30.99 -17.52 -3.16
CA GLU A 665 30.33 -16.25 -2.86
C GLU A 665 28.80 -16.40 -2.88
N LEU A 666 28.26 -17.10 -3.87
CA LEU A 666 26.80 -17.37 -3.93
C LEU A 666 26.33 -18.16 -2.70
N LYS A 667 27.10 -19.15 -2.25
CA LYS A 667 26.80 -19.90 -0.99
C LYS A 667 26.87 -18.98 0.22
N ARG A 668 27.84 -18.08 0.29
CA ARG A 668 27.97 -17.12 1.40
C ARG A 668 26.76 -16.18 1.47
N ILE A 669 26.30 -15.67 0.34
CA ILE A 669 25.10 -14.82 0.24
C ILE A 669 23.85 -15.64 0.60
N ALA A 670 23.67 -16.80 0.00
CA ALA A 670 22.48 -17.66 0.19
C ALA A 670 22.34 -18.16 1.63
N ALA A 671 23.44 -18.38 2.34
CA ALA A 671 23.45 -18.85 3.74
C ALA A 671 22.80 -17.84 4.71
N TYR A 672 22.70 -16.58 4.35
CA TYR A 672 22.05 -15.54 5.16
C TYR A 672 20.53 -15.71 5.25
N TYR A 673 19.93 -16.32 4.24
CA TYR A 673 18.49 -16.48 4.11
C TYR A 673 17.99 -17.79 4.72
N ASP A 674 16.76 -17.78 5.25
CA ASP A 674 16.07 -18.98 5.75
C ASP A 674 15.44 -19.79 4.62
N PHE A 675 15.09 -19.13 3.52
CA PHE A 675 14.58 -19.71 2.28
C PHE A 675 15.04 -18.92 1.07
N LEU A 676 15.11 -19.58 -0.07
CA LEU A 676 15.45 -18.97 -1.34
C LEU A 676 14.21 -18.91 -2.23
N GLU A 677 14.16 -17.94 -3.12
CA GLU A 677 13.00 -17.65 -3.96
C GLU A 677 13.35 -17.77 -5.44
N ILE A 678 12.45 -18.38 -6.20
CA ILE A 678 12.43 -18.37 -7.65
C ILE A 678 11.06 -17.90 -8.15
N GLN A 679 11.04 -17.29 -9.34
CA GLN A 679 9.84 -16.71 -9.91
C GLN A 679 9.56 -17.21 -11.31
N PRO A 680 8.29 -17.12 -11.81
CA PRO A 680 7.95 -17.42 -13.20
C PRO A 680 8.83 -16.67 -14.19
N LEU A 681 9.16 -17.28 -15.31
CA LEU A 681 10.05 -16.69 -16.32
C LEU A 681 9.52 -15.35 -16.84
N GLY A 682 8.20 -15.21 -16.98
CA GLY A 682 7.54 -13.97 -17.42
C GLY A 682 7.78 -12.77 -16.49
N ASN A 683 8.05 -13.00 -15.21
CA ASN A 683 8.38 -11.92 -14.27
C ASN A 683 9.72 -11.26 -14.63
N ASN A 684 10.65 -12.03 -15.21
CA ASN A 684 12.03 -11.63 -15.55
C ASN A 684 12.27 -11.43 -17.06
N GLU A 685 11.24 -11.51 -17.90
CA GLU A 685 11.35 -11.40 -19.35
C GLU A 685 11.88 -10.05 -19.82
N PHE A 686 11.74 -9.00 -18.99
CA PHE A 686 12.33 -7.70 -19.25
C PHE A 686 13.86 -7.76 -19.40
N MET A 687 14.54 -8.73 -18.79
CA MET A 687 15.99 -8.95 -18.92
C MET A 687 16.38 -9.30 -20.36
N LEU A 688 15.49 -9.98 -21.09
CA LEU A 688 15.69 -10.26 -22.51
C LEU A 688 15.52 -8.98 -23.34
N ARG A 689 14.50 -8.17 -23.02
CA ARG A 689 14.23 -6.91 -23.75
C ARG A 689 15.32 -5.87 -23.55
N ASN A 690 15.95 -5.80 -22.38
CA ASN A 690 17.01 -4.85 -22.07
C ASN A 690 18.44 -5.39 -22.34
N GLY A 691 18.58 -6.61 -22.87
CA GLY A 691 19.85 -7.22 -23.23
C GLY A 691 20.69 -7.75 -22.06
N THR A 692 20.13 -7.86 -20.86
CA THR A 692 20.81 -8.46 -19.70
C THR A 692 21.04 -9.96 -19.93
N VAL A 693 20.12 -10.63 -20.61
CA VAL A 693 20.22 -12.04 -21.04
C VAL A 693 19.90 -12.16 -22.52
N ASN A 694 20.38 -13.25 -23.15
CA ASN A 694 20.18 -13.50 -24.58
C ASN A 694 19.07 -14.51 -24.88
N SER A 695 18.56 -15.22 -23.88
CA SER A 695 17.51 -16.22 -24.04
C SER A 695 16.74 -16.48 -22.76
N LEU A 696 15.52 -17.01 -22.88
CA LEU A 696 14.74 -17.50 -21.74
C LEU A 696 15.44 -18.68 -21.03
N GLU A 697 16.27 -19.45 -21.76
CA GLU A 697 17.01 -20.57 -21.14
C GLU A 697 18.01 -20.07 -20.08
N GLN A 698 18.64 -18.91 -20.31
CA GLN A 698 19.50 -18.30 -19.27
C GLN A 698 18.71 -17.95 -17.99
N ILE A 699 17.46 -17.50 -18.11
CA ILE A 699 16.61 -17.22 -16.92
C ILE A 699 16.27 -18.54 -16.21
N LYS A 700 16.00 -19.63 -16.96
CA LYS A 700 15.84 -20.96 -16.35
C LYS A 700 17.10 -21.43 -15.63
N ASP A 701 18.26 -21.16 -16.19
CA ASP A 701 19.55 -21.54 -15.58
C ASP A 701 19.80 -20.75 -14.29
N PHE A 702 19.39 -19.49 -14.21
CA PHE A 702 19.44 -18.73 -12.96
C PHE A 702 18.53 -19.35 -11.90
N ASN A 703 17.31 -19.75 -12.24
CA ASN A 703 16.40 -20.44 -11.31
C ASN A 703 16.97 -21.82 -10.89
N ARG A 704 17.55 -22.60 -11.83
CA ARG A 704 18.23 -23.88 -11.53
C ARG A 704 19.39 -23.67 -10.57
N LYS A 705 20.14 -22.56 -10.74
CA LYS A 705 21.25 -22.21 -9.83
C LYS A 705 20.76 -21.90 -8.42
N VAL A 706 19.62 -21.22 -8.26
CA VAL A 706 19.01 -21.01 -6.95
C VAL A 706 18.59 -22.35 -6.31
N VAL A 707 18.01 -23.26 -7.10
CA VAL A 707 17.65 -24.62 -6.64
C VAL A 707 18.88 -25.39 -6.18
N GLU A 708 19.98 -25.40 -6.97
CA GLU A 708 21.27 -26.01 -6.63
C GLU A 708 21.82 -25.48 -5.30
N LEU A 709 21.77 -24.15 -5.10
CA LEU A 709 22.22 -23.51 -3.86
C LEU A 709 21.34 -23.93 -2.66
N GLY A 710 20.02 -24.00 -2.87
CA GLY A 710 19.08 -24.44 -1.85
C GLY A 710 19.36 -25.87 -1.38
N GLU A 711 19.62 -26.78 -2.32
CA GLU A 711 19.99 -28.16 -2.02
C GLU A 711 21.36 -28.25 -1.30
N ALA A 712 22.36 -27.53 -1.81
CA ALA A 712 23.71 -27.52 -1.21
C ALA A 712 23.74 -26.96 0.21
N LEU A 713 22.86 -26.03 0.55
CA LEU A 713 22.77 -25.36 1.87
C LEU A 713 21.63 -25.90 2.74
N HIS A 714 20.90 -26.91 2.28
CA HIS A 714 19.67 -27.41 2.93
C HIS A 714 18.67 -26.28 3.27
N ARG A 715 18.52 -25.32 2.33
CA ARG A 715 17.54 -24.23 2.42
C ARG A 715 16.35 -24.53 1.52
N PRO A 716 15.10 -24.39 1.99
CA PRO A 716 13.95 -24.56 1.12
C PRO A 716 13.96 -23.50 0.03
N VAL A 717 13.72 -23.93 -1.21
CA VAL A 717 13.46 -23.05 -2.34
C VAL A 717 11.96 -23.00 -2.56
N VAL A 718 11.40 -21.78 -2.67
CA VAL A 718 9.97 -21.55 -2.89
C VAL A 718 9.74 -20.81 -4.21
N ALA A 719 8.71 -21.22 -4.92
CA ALA A 719 8.22 -20.51 -6.09
C ALA A 719 7.13 -19.51 -5.68
N THR A 720 7.35 -18.24 -5.94
CA THR A 720 6.41 -17.16 -5.62
C THR A 720 5.93 -16.44 -6.88
N GLY A 721 4.75 -15.84 -6.81
CA GLY A 721 4.18 -15.10 -7.93
C GLY A 721 4.69 -13.67 -8.06
N ASP A 722 5.21 -13.08 -6.97
CA ASP A 722 5.49 -11.65 -6.87
C ASP A 722 4.24 -10.84 -7.28
N VAL A 723 3.14 -11.19 -6.63
CA VAL A 723 1.80 -10.77 -7.05
C VAL A 723 1.61 -9.28 -6.83
N HIS A 724 1.25 -8.55 -7.88
CA HIS A 724 0.96 -7.12 -7.82
C HIS A 724 -0.49 -6.78 -8.17
N PHE A 725 -1.20 -7.70 -8.83
CA PHE A 725 -2.61 -7.55 -9.15
C PHE A 725 -3.33 -8.90 -9.10
N GLN A 726 -4.65 -8.85 -9.03
CA GLN A 726 -5.47 -9.99 -8.68
C GLN A 726 -5.75 -10.90 -9.88
N GLU A 727 -6.25 -10.31 -10.96
CA GLU A 727 -6.64 -11.01 -12.19
C GLU A 727 -5.71 -10.60 -13.35
N PRO A 728 -5.50 -11.45 -14.36
CA PRO A 728 -4.63 -11.12 -15.51
C PRO A 728 -5.00 -9.80 -16.18
N GLU A 729 -6.28 -9.47 -16.22
CA GLU A 729 -6.82 -8.25 -16.82
C GLU A 729 -6.44 -6.98 -16.06
N ASP A 730 -6.18 -7.08 -14.76
CA ASP A 730 -5.80 -5.94 -13.91
C ASP A 730 -4.44 -5.34 -14.29
N ALA A 731 -3.66 -6.01 -15.12
CA ALA A 731 -2.39 -5.52 -15.65
C ALA A 731 -2.52 -4.10 -16.25
N VAL A 732 -3.65 -3.78 -16.86
CA VAL A 732 -3.92 -2.45 -17.43
C VAL A 732 -3.91 -1.36 -16.36
N TYR A 733 -4.43 -1.62 -15.17
CA TYR A 733 -4.44 -0.64 -14.08
C TYR A 733 -3.03 -0.38 -13.55
N ARG A 734 -2.21 -1.43 -13.44
CA ARG A 734 -0.80 -1.28 -13.06
C ARG A 734 -0.01 -0.50 -14.10
N SER A 735 -0.27 -0.74 -15.39
CA SER A 735 0.32 0.02 -16.50
C SER A 735 0.02 1.53 -16.35
N ILE A 736 -1.22 1.91 -16.06
CA ILE A 736 -1.61 3.30 -15.84
C ILE A 736 -0.87 3.92 -14.63
N ILE A 737 -0.79 3.20 -13.51
CA ILE A 737 -0.09 3.66 -12.30
C ILE A 737 1.40 3.87 -12.59
N GLN A 738 2.04 2.94 -13.28
CA GLN A 738 3.46 3.02 -13.61
C GLN A 738 3.75 4.11 -14.64
N ALA A 739 2.89 4.27 -15.65
CA ALA A 739 3.00 5.38 -16.60
C ALA A 739 2.91 6.74 -15.89
N GLY A 740 1.96 6.90 -14.95
CA GLY A 740 1.83 8.08 -14.09
C GLY A 740 3.07 8.34 -13.21
N SER A 741 3.85 7.31 -12.90
CA SER A 741 5.12 7.39 -12.15
C SER A 741 6.34 7.62 -13.06
N GLY A 742 6.15 7.73 -14.38
CA GLY A 742 7.20 8.02 -15.35
C GLY A 742 7.99 6.79 -15.84
N PHE A 743 7.49 5.58 -15.65
CA PHE A 743 8.08 4.38 -16.23
C PHE A 743 7.86 4.37 -17.75
N LYS A 744 8.95 4.22 -18.51
CA LYS A 744 8.92 4.28 -19.99
C LYS A 744 8.38 3.01 -20.64
N ASP A 745 8.42 1.89 -19.94
CA ASP A 745 8.01 0.56 -20.38
C ASP A 745 6.72 0.08 -19.68
N ALA A 746 5.93 1.01 -19.16
CA ALA A 746 4.71 0.73 -18.44
C ALA A 746 3.70 -0.13 -19.25
N ASP A 747 3.72 -0.06 -20.58
CA ASP A 747 2.85 -0.86 -21.45
C ASP A 747 3.26 -2.35 -21.54
N ASN A 748 4.50 -2.68 -21.13
CA ASN A 748 5.03 -4.05 -21.15
C ASN A 748 4.96 -4.69 -19.76
N GLN A 749 3.74 -4.89 -19.26
CA GLN A 749 3.52 -5.44 -17.92
C GLN A 749 4.01 -6.89 -17.80
N ALA A 750 4.77 -7.18 -16.74
CA ALA A 750 5.02 -8.54 -16.33
C ALA A 750 3.73 -9.19 -15.80
N PRO A 751 3.52 -10.51 -16.01
CA PRO A 751 2.27 -11.19 -15.62
C PRO A 751 2.23 -11.49 -14.11
N LEU A 752 2.20 -10.45 -13.28
CA LEU A 752 2.28 -10.51 -11.80
C LEU A 752 0.91 -10.71 -11.14
N TYR A 753 0.02 -11.49 -11.77
CA TYR A 753 -1.30 -11.79 -11.22
C TYR A 753 -1.26 -12.95 -10.22
N PHE A 754 -2.31 -13.06 -9.41
CA PHE A 754 -2.46 -14.15 -8.45
C PHE A 754 -2.78 -15.48 -9.21
N ARG A 755 -1.77 -16.35 -9.36
CA ARG A 755 -1.85 -17.61 -10.11
C ARG A 755 -2.46 -18.73 -9.27
N THR A 756 -3.21 -19.62 -9.92
CA THR A 756 -3.62 -20.91 -9.36
C THR A 756 -2.41 -21.83 -9.16
N THR A 757 -2.60 -22.91 -8.43
CA THR A 757 -1.53 -23.91 -8.22
C THR A 757 -1.09 -24.52 -9.54
N ASP A 758 -2.06 -24.89 -10.42
CA ASP A 758 -1.77 -25.46 -11.74
C ASP A 758 -1.05 -24.47 -12.64
N ASP A 759 -1.45 -23.18 -12.63
CA ASP A 759 -0.74 -22.11 -13.34
C ASP A 759 0.73 -22.04 -12.90
N MET A 760 0.98 -22.13 -11.58
CA MET A 760 2.34 -22.07 -11.06
C MET A 760 3.15 -23.31 -11.39
N LEU A 761 2.59 -24.50 -11.29
CA LEU A 761 3.26 -25.75 -11.67
C LEU A 761 3.70 -25.71 -13.15
N ALA A 762 2.85 -25.21 -14.03
CA ALA A 762 3.16 -25.06 -15.45
C ALA A 762 4.34 -24.09 -15.71
N GLN A 763 4.54 -23.09 -14.85
CA GLN A 763 5.67 -22.14 -14.98
C GLN A 763 7.02 -22.77 -14.64
N PHE A 764 7.04 -23.89 -13.90
CA PHE A 764 8.25 -24.54 -13.41
C PHE A 764 8.43 -25.97 -13.94
N ASP A 765 7.69 -26.37 -14.98
CA ASP A 765 7.75 -27.69 -15.62
C ASP A 765 9.17 -28.09 -16.09
N TYR A 766 9.97 -27.08 -16.47
CA TYR A 766 11.37 -27.23 -16.87
C TYR A 766 12.32 -27.72 -15.75
N LEU A 767 11.88 -27.74 -14.50
CA LEU A 767 12.59 -28.32 -13.37
C LEU A 767 12.30 -29.82 -13.19
N GLY A 768 11.35 -30.34 -13.95
CA GLY A 768 10.78 -31.68 -13.77
C GLY A 768 9.69 -31.73 -12.71
N PRO A 769 8.79 -32.73 -12.77
CA PRO A 769 7.55 -32.74 -11.96
C PRO A 769 7.80 -32.79 -10.46
N GLU A 770 8.80 -33.52 -10.01
CA GLU A 770 9.13 -33.65 -8.59
C GLU A 770 9.63 -32.33 -7.99
N MET A 771 10.59 -31.67 -8.69
CA MET A 771 11.13 -30.39 -8.21
C MET A 771 10.11 -29.27 -8.34
N ALA A 772 9.32 -29.24 -9.43
CA ALA A 772 8.21 -28.27 -9.59
C ALA A 772 7.21 -28.38 -8.42
N TYR A 773 6.78 -29.62 -8.09
CA TYR A 773 5.92 -29.86 -6.93
C TYR A 773 6.56 -29.36 -5.63
N LYS A 774 7.83 -29.70 -5.42
CA LYS A 774 8.58 -29.33 -4.21
C LYS A 774 8.66 -27.82 -4.01
N VAL A 775 8.99 -27.04 -5.06
CA VAL A 775 9.15 -25.59 -4.95
C VAL A 775 7.82 -24.83 -4.97
N VAL A 776 6.78 -25.34 -5.66
CA VAL A 776 5.47 -24.69 -5.80
C VAL A 776 4.54 -25.02 -4.64
N ILE A 777 4.52 -26.27 -4.19
CA ILE A 777 3.55 -26.77 -3.20
C ILE A 777 4.22 -27.12 -1.87
N GLU A 778 5.14 -28.08 -1.86
CA GLU A 778 5.67 -28.66 -0.62
C GLU A 778 6.39 -27.59 0.24
N ASN A 779 7.40 -26.94 -0.30
CA ASN A 779 8.22 -25.99 0.45
C ASN A 779 7.44 -24.74 0.93
N PRO A 780 6.59 -24.06 0.10
CA PRO A 780 5.75 -22.98 0.57
C PRO A 780 4.82 -23.39 1.70
N ASN A 781 4.21 -24.57 1.62
CA ASN A 781 3.36 -25.12 2.67
C ASN A 781 4.14 -25.39 3.96
N ARG A 782 5.31 -26.04 3.87
CA ARG A 782 6.18 -26.29 5.01
C ARG A 782 6.66 -24.99 5.67
N LEU A 783 6.92 -23.95 4.88
CA LEU A 783 7.33 -22.66 5.41
C LEU A 783 6.15 -21.98 6.14
N ALA A 784 4.95 -22.02 5.58
CA ALA A 784 3.73 -21.53 6.21
C ALA A 784 3.41 -22.28 7.52
N ASP A 785 3.70 -23.58 7.60
CA ASP A 785 3.51 -24.39 8.80
C ASP A 785 4.47 -24.03 9.96
N ARG A 786 5.64 -23.45 9.66
CA ARG A 786 6.58 -22.92 10.65
C ARG A 786 6.14 -21.60 11.28
N ILE A 787 5.13 -20.97 10.72
CA ILE A 787 4.60 -19.70 11.18
C ILE A 787 3.42 -19.96 12.10
N GLU A 788 3.44 -19.38 13.29
CA GLU A 788 2.36 -19.50 14.27
C GLU A 788 1.06 -18.89 13.71
N ASN A 789 -0.08 -19.46 14.12
CA ASN A 789 -1.39 -18.93 13.78
C ASN A 789 -1.97 -18.13 14.96
N GLY A 790 -2.91 -17.24 14.70
CA GLY A 790 -3.72 -16.58 15.73
C GLY A 790 -3.18 -15.29 16.33
N PHE A 791 -1.93 -14.88 16.07
CA PHE A 791 -1.47 -13.55 16.46
C PHE A 791 -2.00 -12.47 15.50
N ARG A 792 -2.09 -11.24 15.97
CA ARG A 792 -2.73 -10.13 15.27
C ARG A 792 -1.80 -8.96 15.07
N ALA A 793 -1.91 -8.30 13.92
CA ALA A 793 -1.19 -7.07 13.62
C ALA A 793 -1.57 -5.94 14.61
N ILE A 794 -2.85 -5.86 14.95
CA ILE A 794 -3.38 -4.94 15.96
C ILE A 794 -4.05 -5.80 17.04
N PRO A 795 -3.55 -5.78 18.29
CA PRO A 795 -4.14 -6.51 19.39
C PRO A 795 -5.59 -6.06 19.67
N TRP A 796 -6.38 -6.94 20.27
CA TRP A 796 -7.71 -6.60 20.75
C TRP A 796 -7.64 -5.64 21.94
N GLY A 797 -8.60 -4.72 22.01
CA GLY A 797 -8.73 -3.77 23.12
C GLY A 797 -8.19 -2.38 22.84
N THR A 798 -8.29 -1.52 23.84
CA THR A 798 -7.75 -0.16 23.82
C THR A 798 -6.51 -0.11 24.72
N TYR A 799 -5.48 0.53 24.23
CA TYR A 799 -4.18 0.64 24.92
C TYR A 799 -3.83 2.13 25.11
N PRO A 800 -4.51 2.83 26.03
CA PRO A 800 -4.18 4.21 26.31
C PRO A 800 -2.74 4.32 26.83
N PRO A 801 -1.99 5.36 26.47
CA PRO A 801 -0.67 5.58 27.03
C PRO A 801 -0.76 5.78 28.55
N SER A 802 0.28 5.39 29.27
CA SER A 802 0.39 5.62 30.70
C SER A 802 1.24 6.86 30.96
N ILE A 803 0.71 7.83 31.71
CA ILE A 803 1.45 8.98 32.22
C ILE A 803 1.38 8.92 33.74
N GLU A 804 2.54 8.81 34.37
CA GLU A 804 2.63 8.80 35.82
C GLU A 804 2.05 10.09 36.42
N GLY A 805 1.17 9.96 37.41
CA GLY A 805 0.51 11.10 38.06
C GLY A 805 -0.48 11.87 37.18
N ALA A 806 -0.92 11.33 36.03
CA ALA A 806 -1.85 12.02 35.13
C ALA A 806 -3.13 12.50 35.80
N GLU A 807 -3.69 11.70 36.71
CA GLU A 807 -4.91 12.05 37.43
C GLU A 807 -4.68 13.29 38.32
N GLN A 808 -3.59 13.31 39.07
CA GLN A 808 -3.26 14.43 39.91
C GLN A 808 -2.94 15.69 39.08
N GLN A 809 -2.20 15.53 37.97
CA GLN A 809 -1.90 16.63 37.03
C GLN A 809 -3.19 17.26 36.47
N LEU A 810 -4.15 16.43 36.10
CA LEU A 810 -5.44 16.90 35.57
C LEU A 810 -6.21 17.67 36.66
N ARG A 811 -6.32 17.08 37.86
CA ARG A 811 -7.01 17.73 38.97
C ARG A 811 -6.37 19.09 39.32
N ASP A 812 -5.06 19.13 39.52
CA ASP A 812 -4.35 20.36 39.90
C ASP A 812 -4.50 21.45 38.83
N ALA A 813 -4.30 21.11 37.57
CA ALA A 813 -4.44 22.06 36.47
C ALA A 813 -5.88 22.60 36.36
N THR A 814 -6.88 21.73 36.50
CA THR A 814 -8.28 22.12 36.36
C THR A 814 -8.75 22.99 37.53
N TRP A 815 -8.39 22.61 38.77
CA TRP A 815 -8.71 23.42 39.96
C TRP A 815 -8.04 24.77 39.90
N LYS A 816 -6.78 24.84 39.48
CA LYS A 816 -6.05 26.10 39.31
C LYS A 816 -6.76 27.02 38.30
N THR A 817 -7.07 26.51 37.12
CA THR A 817 -7.74 27.28 36.07
C THR A 817 -9.15 27.73 36.51
N ALA A 818 -9.88 26.87 37.20
CA ALA A 818 -11.18 27.25 37.74
C ALA A 818 -11.09 28.41 38.71
N LYS A 819 -10.12 28.40 39.64
CA LYS A 819 -9.91 29.52 40.57
C LYS A 819 -9.50 30.80 39.85
N GLU A 820 -8.67 30.73 38.81
CA GLU A 820 -8.30 31.87 37.99
C GLU A 820 -9.51 32.51 37.28
N HIS A 821 -10.48 31.73 36.86
CA HIS A 821 -11.66 32.21 36.13
C HIS A 821 -12.83 32.62 37.03
N TYR A 822 -13.02 31.93 38.15
CA TYR A 822 -14.22 32.10 39.00
C TYR A 822 -13.92 32.65 40.40
N GLY A 823 -12.64 32.84 40.72
CA GLY A 823 -12.19 33.34 42.01
C GLY A 823 -11.88 32.26 43.07
N ASP A 824 -11.23 32.63 44.15
CA ASP A 824 -10.92 31.78 45.32
C ASP A 824 -11.49 32.41 46.57
N PRO A 825 -12.49 31.80 47.24
CA PRO A 825 -13.04 30.50 47.02
C PRO A 825 -13.96 30.42 45.76
N LEU A 826 -14.05 29.22 45.18
CA LEU A 826 -14.95 28.96 44.06
C LEU A 826 -16.42 29.08 44.47
N PRO A 827 -17.32 29.52 43.58
CA PRO A 827 -18.76 29.39 43.79
C PRO A 827 -19.15 27.92 43.99
N GLU A 828 -20.03 27.63 44.96
CA GLU A 828 -20.42 26.27 45.32
C GLU A 828 -20.93 25.43 44.10
N LEU A 829 -21.64 26.06 43.18
CA LEU A 829 -22.13 25.46 41.97
C LEU A 829 -21.00 24.97 41.07
N VAL A 830 -19.96 25.78 40.88
CA VAL A 830 -18.79 25.49 40.08
C VAL A 830 -17.97 24.38 40.73
N GLU A 831 -17.75 24.49 42.03
CA GLU A 831 -16.99 23.51 42.81
C GLU A 831 -17.62 22.11 42.71
N LYS A 832 -18.95 21.98 42.97
CA LYS A 832 -19.67 20.72 42.89
C LYS A 832 -19.65 20.13 41.49
N ARG A 833 -19.79 20.98 40.46
CA ARG A 833 -19.77 20.54 39.08
C ARG A 833 -18.38 20.03 38.67
N LEU A 834 -17.35 20.76 38.97
CA LEU A 834 -15.97 20.44 38.69
C LEU A 834 -15.56 19.11 39.35
N GLN A 835 -15.88 18.95 40.65
CA GLN A 835 -15.61 17.71 41.36
C GLN A 835 -16.27 16.53 40.71
N LYS A 836 -17.59 16.65 40.36
CA LYS A 836 -18.34 15.57 39.67
C LYS A 836 -17.72 15.16 38.35
N GLU A 837 -17.28 16.12 37.54
CA GLU A 837 -16.66 15.84 36.23
C GLU A 837 -15.30 15.18 36.38
N LEU A 838 -14.45 15.70 37.27
CA LEU A 838 -13.14 15.11 37.53
C LEU A 838 -13.25 13.68 38.08
N ASP A 839 -14.20 13.45 38.99
CA ASP A 839 -14.41 12.10 39.53
C ASP A 839 -14.87 11.11 38.42
N SER A 840 -15.71 11.57 37.50
CA SER A 840 -16.13 10.75 36.36
C SER A 840 -14.96 10.47 35.39
N ILE A 841 -14.20 11.50 35.00
CA ILE A 841 -13.07 11.37 34.05
C ILE A 841 -11.98 10.47 34.65
N CYS A 842 -11.59 10.71 35.91
CA CYS A 842 -10.56 9.95 36.60
C CYS A 842 -11.02 8.52 36.90
N GLY A 843 -12.27 8.37 37.39
CA GLY A 843 -12.84 7.05 37.73
C GLY A 843 -12.99 6.10 36.52
N HIS A 844 -13.12 6.63 35.29
CA HIS A 844 -13.10 5.86 34.07
C HIS A 844 -11.72 5.74 33.40
N GLY A 845 -10.67 6.27 34.01
CA GLY A 845 -9.28 6.16 33.51
C GLY A 845 -8.96 7.08 32.34
N TYR A 846 -9.75 8.12 32.07
CA TYR A 846 -9.56 9.02 30.93
C TYR A 846 -8.65 10.21 31.23
N ALA A 847 -8.12 10.37 32.45
CA ALA A 847 -7.26 11.48 32.83
C ALA A 847 -6.05 11.67 31.89
N VAL A 848 -5.46 10.56 31.44
CA VAL A 848 -4.31 10.56 30.51
C VAL A 848 -4.64 11.27 29.20
N LEU A 849 -5.82 11.04 28.63
CA LEU A 849 -6.24 11.64 27.36
C LEU A 849 -6.37 13.16 27.49
N TYR A 850 -6.93 13.65 28.60
CA TYR A 850 -7.02 15.08 28.88
C TYR A 850 -5.64 15.71 29.06
N VAL A 851 -4.75 15.07 29.81
CA VAL A 851 -3.38 15.55 30.01
C VAL A 851 -2.61 15.63 28.70
N ILE A 852 -2.76 14.62 27.82
CA ILE A 852 -2.15 14.62 26.47
C ILE A 852 -2.72 15.79 25.65
N ALA A 853 -4.04 15.96 25.63
CA ALA A 853 -4.67 17.05 24.88
C ALA A 853 -4.16 18.44 25.35
N VAL A 854 -4.10 18.66 26.66
CA VAL A 854 -3.56 19.90 27.22
C VAL A 854 -2.10 20.12 26.81
N LYS A 855 -1.26 19.09 26.90
CA LYS A 855 0.16 19.17 26.51
C LYS A 855 0.33 19.44 25.01
N LEU A 856 -0.47 18.80 24.16
CA LEU A 856 -0.42 19.03 22.71
C LEU A 856 -0.80 20.48 22.35
N VAL A 857 -1.91 20.98 22.93
CA VAL A 857 -2.34 22.36 22.69
C VAL A 857 -1.31 23.36 23.24
N ALA A 858 -0.78 23.13 24.43
CA ALA A 858 0.26 24.01 25.02
C ALA A 858 1.52 24.01 24.13
N TYR A 859 1.95 22.86 23.66
CA TYR A 859 3.10 22.76 22.74
C TYR A 859 2.86 23.52 21.44
N SER A 860 1.69 23.29 20.82
CA SER A 860 1.29 23.98 19.59
C SER A 860 1.33 25.51 19.77
N ASN A 861 0.68 26.02 20.84
CA ASN A 861 0.66 27.47 21.16
C ASN A 861 2.06 28.05 21.42
N GLN A 862 2.93 27.31 22.12
CA GLN A 862 4.32 27.73 22.39
C GLN A 862 5.16 27.86 21.14
N HIS A 863 4.85 27.07 20.09
CA HIS A 863 5.59 27.03 18.82
C HIS A 863 4.90 27.83 17.70
N GLY A 864 3.79 28.53 17.99
CA GLY A 864 3.11 29.42 17.06
C GLY A 864 2.30 28.70 15.99
N TYR A 865 1.82 27.48 16.27
CA TYR A 865 0.95 26.70 15.38
C TYR A 865 -0.53 26.94 15.73
#